data_5f9e5ef2500a18458f2bf36b97f45eca
#
_entry.id   5f9e5ef2500a18458f2bf36b97f45eca
#
_cell.length_a   1.000
_cell.length_b   1.000
_cell.length_c   1.000
_cell.angle_alpha   90.00
_cell.angle_beta   90.00
_cell.angle_gamma   90.00
#
_symmetry.space_group_name_H-M   'P 1'
#
loop_
_entity.id
_entity.type
_entity.pdbx_description
1 polymer ?
#
loop_
_entity_poly.entity_id
_entity_poly.type
_entity_poly.pdbx_seq_one_letter_code
_entity_poly.pdbx_strand_id
1 'polypeptide(L)'
;MRNLIILLFSSLMTTVGFGRALSDTHGVILDVSKNPIAYANVVLMDTDSSFIKGCTTDDKGEYSLSNIPREGALLKVSAIGYNTKVVRISSSFIPDTLILDHKSYQLDEVTVKSSKPRQSLSKGGIVTSVKGTVLSIAGNALDVLAQMPGVRVEDENVSVFGKGTPLIYINGRKLTDMGELSRLSSKEIESVEVLNNPGARYSAETKSVILIKTIRKSGEGLSGSAQSVSRLAHYFSESGNVALNYRHNNIDVFGSLNVDYSKRYQDQRSTTTIDFNRDVYSLKSDMTIFPVGSSYTADMGFNWQVDKNNTFGVKYEFQGSPNSKSDWYQQEKVLLNSDLQDDIDYHTHWKRETMPLHLINMYYLGNFNRWSFSLNNDYYFSKNKTDQNILENSSSVNTETAISSLNHVRNKMLASKGVVGYALDKIKTEVGYEYTNTDRKDNFLNDGNLLPNSDNHIKEDNIAAFASATITLGKSELSAGVRYEHTVSDYYENDQLIKEQSRKYSRFYPTLDFSFPIKQANFSITYTAKTRRPTYSQLSSNIQYDDRFTYEQGNPLLASEVNHDITLSGMYRWIYLSATYQYVKDAIVGVVDSYSTDSPISLMTYVNYNHISKYSALLSLSPRISKWSPRLILNYLGQDFKITAMGQKQRMNNPVLFFNYLNSVNLGKGWSVNGDVIGHTSGDMDVVYLKPSWQINIGMVKNIGNWFFQLSATDLFKTARNSMITYGTQMTLDKWNYSDSRALRLTIRYSFNATNNRYKGSNAGQKEIDRLY
;
A
#
# COMPACT_ATOMS: atom_id res chain seq x y z
N MET A 1 -35.52 -3.00 6.28
CA MET A 1 -34.17 -3.21 6.83
C MET A 1 -33.78 -2.24 7.95
N ARG A 2 -34.31 -0.99 8.00
CA ARG A 2 -34.00 0.00 9.07
C ARG A 2 -34.50 -0.40 10.46
N ASN A 3 -35.58 -1.20 10.57
CA ASN A 3 -36.17 -1.61 11.85
C ASN A 3 -35.61 -2.94 12.41
N LEU A 4 -34.81 -3.67 11.61
CA LEU A 4 -34.22 -4.95 12.06
C LEU A 4 -32.87 -4.73 12.80
N ILE A 5 -32.17 -3.65 12.50
CA ILE A 5 -30.88 -3.30 13.13
C ILE A 5 -31.10 -2.76 14.56
N ILE A 6 -32.21 -2.05 14.78
CA ILE A 6 -32.57 -1.51 16.11
C ILE A 6 -33.01 -2.62 17.08
N LEU A 7 -33.63 -3.70 16.56
CA LEU A 7 -34.08 -4.84 17.38
C LEU A 7 -32.95 -5.79 17.78
N LEU A 8 -31.85 -5.85 17.01
CA LEU A 8 -30.66 -6.65 17.35
C LEU A 8 -29.79 -5.99 18.42
N PHE A 9 -29.83 -4.67 18.54
CA PHE A 9 -29.10 -3.94 19.60
C PHE A 9 -29.87 -3.87 20.92
N SER A 10 -31.19 -4.02 20.92
CA SER A 10 -32.01 -3.97 22.13
C SER A 10 -32.19 -5.32 22.83
N SER A 11 -31.90 -6.45 22.17
CA SER A 11 -32.08 -7.78 22.75
C SER A 11 -30.83 -8.35 23.47
N LEU A 12 -29.71 -7.59 23.49
CA LEU A 12 -28.46 -8.01 24.15
C LEU A 12 -28.27 -7.41 25.56
N MET A 13 -29.27 -6.70 26.08
CA MET A 13 -29.17 -6.02 27.39
C MET A 13 -30.03 -6.58 28.54
N THR A 14 -30.54 -7.79 28.44
CA THR A 14 -31.33 -8.35 29.57
C THR A 14 -30.94 -9.78 29.90
N THR A 15 -29.79 -9.97 30.59
CA THR A 15 -29.62 -11.02 31.59
C THR A 15 -28.52 -10.59 32.55
N VAL A 16 -28.86 -9.80 33.57
CA VAL A 16 -28.02 -9.64 34.76
C VAL A 16 -28.65 -10.42 35.87
N GLY A 17 -28.04 -11.57 36.19
CA GLY A 17 -28.33 -12.37 37.37
C GLY A 17 -27.82 -11.67 38.63
N PHE A 18 -28.63 -11.59 39.64
CA PHE A 18 -28.33 -11.08 40.97
C PHE A 18 -27.25 -11.95 41.67
N GLY A 19 -26.07 -11.37 41.90
CA GLY A 19 -25.01 -11.89 42.74
C GLY A 19 -24.55 -10.85 43.78
N ARG A 20 -24.48 -11.25 45.01
CA ARG A 20 -24.16 -10.57 46.28
C ARG A 20 -23.28 -9.33 46.15
N ALA A 21 -23.73 -8.24 46.80
CA ALA A 21 -23.07 -6.97 46.99
C ALA A 21 -21.67 -7.11 47.66
N LEU A 22 -20.63 -6.87 46.90
CA LEU A 22 -19.31 -6.50 47.37
C LEU A 22 -19.17 -5.00 47.14
N SER A 23 -18.61 -4.24 48.10
CA SER A 23 -18.61 -2.79 48.19
C SER A 23 -18.22 -2.10 46.88
N ASP A 24 -19.12 -1.34 46.30
CA ASP A 24 -18.85 -0.41 45.24
C ASP A 24 -18.12 0.82 45.82
N THR A 25 -17.05 1.24 45.17
CA THR A 25 -16.29 2.42 45.55
C THR A 25 -16.62 3.54 44.59
N HIS A 26 -17.04 4.66 45.17
CA HIS A 26 -17.28 5.90 44.44
C HIS A 26 -16.21 6.92 44.85
N GLY A 27 -15.80 7.75 43.92
CA GLY A 27 -14.87 8.84 44.19
C GLY A 27 -14.96 9.92 43.11
N VAL A 28 -14.35 11.08 43.38
CA VAL A 28 -14.34 12.22 42.47
C VAL A 28 -12.89 12.57 42.11
N ILE A 29 -12.65 12.85 40.85
CA ILE A 29 -11.35 13.32 40.34
C ILE A 29 -11.46 14.83 40.08
N LEU A 30 -10.64 15.62 40.75
CA LEU A 30 -10.59 17.07 40.62
C LEU A 30 -9.22 17.54 40.14
N ASP A 31 -9.18 18.78 39.63
CA ASP A 31 -7.92 19.50 39.43
C ASP A 31 -7.50 20.27 40.71
N VAL A 32 -6.31 20.90 40.68
CA VAL A 32 -5.77 21.70 41.78
C VAL A 32 -6.68 22.92 42.12
N SER A 33 -7.51 23.36 41.19
CA SER A 33 -8.49 24.44 41.36
C SER A 33 -9.84 23.92 41.84
N LYS A 34 -9.95 22.61 42.16
CA LYS A 34 -11.16 21.90 42.58
C LYS A 34 -12.25 21.80 41.50
N ASN A 35 -11.91 21.92 40.21
CA ASN A 35 -12.85 21.63 39.13
C ASN A 35 -12.89 20.13 38.87
N PRO A 36 -14.08 19.55 38.56
CA PRO A 36 -14.17 18.14 38.20
C PRO A 36 -13.49 17.85 36.86
N ILE A 37 -12.78 16.71 36.79
CA ILE A 37 -12.12 16.26 35.59
C ILE A 37 -12.99 15.16 34.95
N ALA A 38 -13.73 15.53 33.91
CA ALA A 38 -14.54 14.60 33.14
C ALA A 38 -13.67 13.67 32.29
N TYR A 39 -14.14 12.43 32.09
CA TYR A 39 -13.52 11.41 31.23
C TYR A 39 -12.06 11.06 31.59
N ALA A 40 -11.68 11.23 32.86
CA ALA A 40 -10.42 10.74 33.36
C ALA A 40 -10.43 9.20 33.41
N ASN A 41 -9.36 8.56 32.98
CA ASN A 41 -9.21 7.12 33.10
C ASN A 41 -8.81 6.74 34.53
N VAL A 42 -9.62 5.89 35.17
CA VAL A 42 -9.39 5.36 36.53
C VAL A 42 -9.15 3.85 36.39
N VAL A 43 -7.93 3.40 36.66
CA VAL A 43 -7.51 2.02 36.46
C VAL A 43 -7.04 1.42 37.78
N LEU A 44 -7.68 0.31 38.15
CA LEU A 44 -7.26 -0.53 39.28
C LEU A 44 -6.22 -1.55 38.81
N MET A 45 -5.08 -1.60 39.46
CA MET A 45 -3.97 -2.51 39.15
C MET A 45 -3.56 -3.28 40.39
N ASP A 46 -2.97 -4.47 40.18
CA ASP A 46 -2.32 -5.23 41.25
C ASP A 46 -0.98 -4.58 41.65
N THR A 47 -0.37 -5.04 42.72
CA THR A 47 0.93 -4.56 43.21
C THR A 47 2.07 -4.76 42.22
N ASP A 48 1.96 -5.72 41.30
CA ASP A 48 2.88 -5.96 40.18
C ASP A 48 2.60 -5.08 38.96
N SER A 49 1.63 -4.12 39.08
CA SER A 49 1.13 -3.26 38.00
C SER A 49 0.34 -3.97 36.92
N SER A 50 -0.11 -5.21 37.14
CA SER A 50 -1.07 -5.87 36.28
C SER A 50 -2.45 -5.24 36.40
N PHE A 51 -3.17 -5.16 35.27
CA PHE A 51 -4.51 -4.57 35.19
C PHE A 51 -5.55 -5.48 35.87
N ILE A 52 -6.35 -4.91 36.78
CA ILE A 52 -7.49 -5.60 37.38
C ILE A 52 -8.80 -5.12 36.76
N LYS A 53 -9.07 -3.83 36.77
CA LYS A 53 -10.30 -3.20 36.29
C LYS A 53 -10.10 -1.72 35.98
N GLY A 54 -10.98 -1.09 35.18
CA GLY A 54 -10.96 0.34 34.93
C GLY A 54 -12.32 0.88 34.56
N CYS A 55 -12.49 2.21 34.81
CA CYS A 55 -13.62 3.01 34.39
C CYS A 55 -13.16 4.40 33.97
N THR A 56 -14.07 5.22 33.46
CA THR A 56 -13.87 6.66 33.23
C THR A 56 -14.77 7.47 34.14
N THR A 57 -14.32 8.67 34.51
CA THR A 57 -15.17 9.61 35.22
C THR A 57 -16.27 10.15 34.32
N ASP A 58 -17.42 10.49 34.91
CA ASP A 58 -18.51 11.19 34.24
C ASP A 58 -18.24 12.71 34.10
N ASP A 59 -19.25 13.47 33.65
CA ASP A 59 -19.15 14.92 33.47
C ASP A 59 -18.91 15.69 34.79
N LYS A 60 -19.19 15.07 35.93
CA LYS A 60 -18.97 15.64 37.29
C LYS A 60 -17.66 15.16 37.89
N GLY A 61 -16.83 14.42 37.12
CA GLY A 61 -15.58 13.85 37.60
C GLY A 61 -15.78 12.62 38.50
N GLU A 62 -17.02 12.08 38.62
CA GLU A 62 -17.32 10.95 39.48
C GLU A 62 -16.97 9.63 38.81
N TYR A 63 -16.43 8.68 39.57
CA TYR A 63 -16.16 7.31 39.11
C TYR A 63 -16.71 6.27 40.09
N SER A 64 -17.03 5.09 39.57
CA SER A 64 -17.46 3.94 40.34
C SER A 64 -16.72 2.69 39.95
N LEU A 65 -16.11 2.01 40.91
CA LEU A 65 -15.43 0.72 40.74
C LEU A 65 -16.03 -0.30 41.70
N SER A 66 -16.57 -1.39 41.17
CA SER A 66 -17.09 -2.52 41.94
C SER A 66 -16.01 -3.61 42.13
N ASN A 67 -16.06 -4.36 43.24
CA ASN A 67 -15.18 -5.49 43.55
C ASN A 67 -13.68 -5.12 43.66
N ILE A 68 -13.31 -4.38 44.71
CA ILE A 68 -11.93 -4.06 45.01
C ILE A 68 -11.28 -5.22 45.81
N PRO A 69 -10.01 -5.63 45.49
CA PRO A 69 -9.28 -6.62 46.27
C PRO A 69 -9.10 -6.20 47.72
N ARG A 70 -9.19 -7.16 48.64
CA ARG A 70 -9.10 -6.90 50.10
C ARG A 70 -7.73 -6.45 50.57
N GLU A 71 -6.66 -6.71 49.83
CA GLU A 71 -5.28 -6.32 50.16
C GLU A 71 -4.58 -5.67 48.96
N GLY A 72 -4.03 -4.47 49.21
CA GLY A 72 -3.07 -3.72 48.44
C GLY A 72 -3.22 -3.70 46.92
N ALA A 73 -4.08 -2.85 46.40
CA ALA A 73 -4.15 -2.56 44.95
C ALA A 73 -3.64 -1.13 44.66
N LEU A 74 -3.31 -0.85 43.41
CA LEU A 74 -2.90 0.46 42.93
C LEU A 74 -4.02 1.07 42.09
N LEU A 75 -4.46 2.28 42.44
CA LEU A 75 -5.39 3.06 41.66
C LEU A 75 -4.59 4.08 40.84
N LYS A 76 -4.56 3.90 39.52
CA LYS A 76 -3.92 4.81 38.58
C LYS A 76 -4.95 5.67 37.92
N VAL A 77 -4.84 6.99 38.08
CA VAL A 77 -5.70 7.99 37.48
C VAL A 77 -4.92 8.82 36.46
N SER A 78 -5.46 8.96 35.27
CA SER A 78 -4.84 9.75 34.21
C SER A 78 -5.91 10.51 33.41
N ALA A 79 -5.61 11.76 33.09
CA ALA A 79 -6.45 12.60 32.25
C ALA A 79 -5.58 13.46 31.33
N ILE A 80 -6.17 13.89 30.18
CA ILE A 80 -5.47 14.75 29.23
C ILE A 80 -5.15 16.10 29.89
N GLY A 81 -3.89 16.52 29.83
CA GLY A 81 -3.44 17.77 30.44
C GLY A 81 -3.05 17.68 31.89
N TYR A 82 -3.11 16.50 32.51
CA TYR A 82 -2.78 16.26 33.91
C TYR A 82 -1.67 15.23 34.10
N ASN A 83 -0.94 15.34 35.22
CA ASN A 83 0.02 14.33 35.62
C ASN A 83 -0.70 13.05 36.08
N THR A 84 -0.24 11.90 35.61
CA THR A 84 -0.79 10.62 36.08
C THR A 84 -0.47 10.44 37.56
N LYS A 85 -1.50 10.11 38.35
CA LYS A 85 -1.37 9.83 39.78
C LYS A 85 -1.62 8.34 40.05
N VAL A 86 -0.77 7.74 40.89
CA VAL A 86 -0.94 6.35 41.34
C VAL A 86 -1.02 6.38 42.86
N VAL A 87 -2.10 5.81 43.39
CA VAL A 87 -2.38 5.76 44.83
C VAL A 87 -2.56 4.31 45.23
N ARG A 88 -1.95 3.90 46.32
CA ARG A 88 -2.16 2.58 46.91
C ARG A 88 -3.50 2.58 47.66
N ILE A 89 -4.36 1.65 47.35
CA ILE A 89 -5.69 1.53 47.96
C ILE A 89 -5.87 0.14 48.56
N SER A 90 -6.76 0.06 49.54
CA SER A 90 -7.20 -1.20 50.18
C SER A 90 -8.70 -1.07 50.48
N SER A 91 -9.37 -2.18 50.81
CA SER A 91 -10.77 -2.17 51.23
C SER A 91 -11.06 -1.30 52.48
N SER A 92 -10.03 -0.93 53.25
CA SER A 92 -10.12 -0.05 54.42
C SER A 92 -9.74 1.41 54.14
N PHE A 93 -9.14 1.70 52.98
CA PHE A 93 -8.69 3.05 52.60
C PHE A 93 -8.79 3.25 51.09
N ILE A 94 -9.78 4.04 50.70
CA ILE A 94 -9.96 4.51 49.31
C ILE A 94 -10.21 6.00 49.40
N PRO A 95 -9.43 6.84 48.72
CA PRO A 95 -9.65 8.30 48.74
C PRO A 95 -10.96 8.65 48.03
N ASP A 96 -11.91 9.32 48.72
CA ASP A 96 -13.15 9.83 48.12
C ASP A 96 -12.90 10.91 47.07
N THR A 97 -11.74 11.56 47.15
CA THR A 97 -11.35 12.64 46.22
C THR A 97 -9.87 12.48 45.85
N LEU A 98 -9.59 12.48 44.55
CA LEU A 98 -8.24 12.50 44.03
C LEU A 98 -8.00 13.77 43.20
N ILE A 99 -6.96 14.51 43.57
CA ILE A 99 -6.57 15.74 42.87
C ILE A 99 -5.44 15.40 41.91
N LEU A 100 -5.60 15.78 40.64
CA LEU A 100 -4.56 15.70 39.62
C LEU A 100 -3.94 17.09 39.41
N ASP A 101 -2.63 17.13 39.42
CA ASP A 101 -1.84 18.32 39.08
C ASP A 101 -1.86 18.53 37.56
N HIS A 102 -2.01 19.76 37.09
CA HIS A 102 -1.80 20.10 35.70
C HIS A 102 -0.40 19.66 35.26
N LYS A 103 -0.35 18.99 34.16
CA LYS A 103 0.93 18.62 33.55
C LYS A 103 1.60 19.90 33.05
N SER A 104 2.48 20.49 33.88
CA SER A 104 3.39 21.51 33.39
C SER A 104 4.26 20.83 32.34
N TYR A 105 4.20 21.28 31.10
CA TYR A 105 5.13 20.86 30.06
C TYR A 105 6.51 21.43 30.36
N GLN A 106 7.20 20.89 31.36
CA GLN A 106 8.62 20.85 31.29
C GLN A 106 8.94 19.89 30.15
N LEU A 107 9.46 20.44 29.05
CA LEU A 107 10.03 19.69 27.96
C LEU A 107 11.14 18.83 28.55
N ASP A 108 10.82 17.64 29.03
CA ASP A 108 11.85 16.63 29.23
C ASP A 108 12.58 16.52 27.92
N GLU A 109 13.82 16.92 27.92
CA GLU A 109 14.76 16.72 26.84
C GLU A 109 14.74 15.22 26.56
N VAL A 110 13.96 14.80 25.56
CA VAL A 110 14.08 13.46 24.99
C VAL A 110 15.43 13.47 24.32
N THR A 111 16.46 13.27 25.11
CA THR A 111 17.80 12.94 24.60
C THR A 111 17.65 11.57 23.99
N VAL A 112 17.18 11.53 22.75
CA VAL A 112 17.27 10.33 21.92
C VAL A 112 18.77 10.10 21.80
N LYS A 113 19.33 9.24 22.65
CA LYS A 113 20.61 8.58 22.39
C LYS A 113 20.37 7.71 21.17
N SER A 114 20.31 8.40 20.01
CA SER A 114 20.01 7.82 18.73
C SER A 114 21.11 6.83 18.40
N SER A 115 20.83 5.55 18.59
CA SER A 115 21.70 4.47 18.13
C SER A 115 21.65 4.40 16.60
N LYS A 116 22.69 3.85 15.96
CA LYS A 116 22.72 3.61 14.53
C LYS A 116 21.53 2.72 14.13
N PRO A 117 20.85 2.96 13.01
CA PRO A 117 19.91 1.98 12.46
C PRO A 117 20.65 0.65 12.30
N ARG A 118 20.23 -0.36 13.04
CA ARG A 118 20.82 -1.68 12.96
C ARG A 118 20.15 -2.38 11.80
N GLN A 119 20.90 -2.64 10.75
CA GLN A 119 20.46 -3.44 9.62
C GLN A 119 21.01 -4.85 9.76
N SER A 120 20.22 -5.84 9.40
CA SER A 120 20.61 -7.25 9.35
C SER A 120 19.92 -7.94 8.18
N LEU A 121 20.59 -8.91 7.58
CA LEU A 121 19.96 -9.83 6.62
C LEU A 121 19.21 -10.91 7.38
N SER A 122 18.01 -11.25 6.93
CA SER A 122 17.16 -12.32 7.45
C SER A 122 16.31 -12.87 6.33
N LYS A 123 16.34 -14.16 6.10
CA LYS A 123 15.45 -14.88 5.16
C LYS A 123 15.30 -14.21 3.78
N GLY A 124 16.41 -13.82 3.15
CA GLY A 124 16.38 -13.14 1.86
C GLY A 124 15.86 -11.70 1.90
N GLY A 125 15.76 -11.10 3.07
CA GLY A 125 15.32 -9.73 3.29
C GLY A 125 16.27 -8.90 4.14
N ILE A 126 15.96 -7.59 4.25
CA ILE A 126 16.70 -6.63 5.07
C ILE A 126 15.81 -6.19 6.21
N VAL A 127 16.25 -6.44 7.45
CA VAL A 127 15.62 -5.91 8.64
C VAL A 127 16.32 -4.62 9.06
N THR A 128 15.59 -3.53 9.16
CA THR A 128 16.10 -2.23 9.63
C THR A 128 15.40 -1.85 10.94
N SER A 129 16.16 -1.64 12.01
CA SER A 129 15.62 -1.13 13.28
C SER A 129 15.28 0.35 13.15
N VAL A 130 14.09 0.73 13.59
CA VAL A 130 13.60 2.12 13.59
C VAL A 130 13.62 2.69 15.01
N LYS A 131 13.16 1.93 16.01
CA LYS A 131 13.11 2.33 17.42
C LYS A 131 14.47 2.79 17.92
N GLY A 132 14.53 3.99 18.53
CA GLY A 132 15.76 4.55 19.12
C GLY A 132 16.80 4.99 18.08
N THR A 133 16.44 5.09 16.81
CA THR A 133 17.31 5.55 15.71
C THR A 133 16.81 6.88 15.14
N VAL A 134 17.56 7.48 14.23
CA VAL A 134 17.11 8.68 13.48
C VAL A 134 15.86 8.44 12.66
N LEU A 135 15.57 7.20 12.28
CA LEU A 135 14.35 6.84 11.54
C LEU A 135 13.09 7.03 12.41
N SER A 136 13.21 6.94 13.74
CA SER A 136 12.06 7.17 14.63
C SER A 136 11.54 8.61 14.66
N ILE A 137 12.28 9.55 14.08
CA ILE A 137 11.89 10.96 13.96
C ILE A 137 11.69 11.38 12.50
N ALA A 138 11.69 10.44 11.56
CA ALA A 138 11.53 10.72 10.15
C ALA A 138 10.16 11.32 9.78
N GLY A 139 9.13 11.01 10.58
CA GLY A 139 7.77 11.50 10.35
C GLY A 139 6.72 10.40 10.45
N ASN A 140 6.43 9.74 9.36
CA ASN A 140 5.49 8.64 9.26
C ASN A 140 6.14 7.37 8.65
N ALA A 141 5.35 6.33 8.42
CA ALA A 141 5.87 5.09 7.85
C ALA A 141 6.34 5.26 6.39
N LEU A 142 5.70 6.10 5.57
CA LEU A 142 6.16 6.39 4.21
C LEU A 142 7.54 7.03 4.22
N ASP A 143 7.78 8.00 5.13
CA ASP A 143 9.08 8.65 5.29
C ASP A 143 10.16 7.64 5.74
N VAL A 144 9.78 6.65 6.56
CA VAL A 144 10.67 5.55 6.96
C VAL A 144 10.92 4.63 5.77
N LEU A 145 9.87 4.24 5.02
CA LEU A 145 9.99 3.35 3.86
C LEU A 145 10.83 3.96 2.73
N ALA A 146 10.70 5.26 2.49
CA ALA A 146 11.52 5.98 1.52
C ALA A 146 13.03 5.88 1.85
N GLN A 147 13.36 5.64 3.12
CA GLN A 147 14.73 5.45 3.57
C GLN A 147 15.17 3.97 3.60
N MET A 148 14.33 3.00 3.19
CA MET A 148 14.71 1.59 3.15
C MET A 148 15.49 1.26 1.88
N PRO A 149 16.53 0.40 1.94
CA PRO A 149 17.23 -0.05 0.75
C PRO A 149 16.27 -0.74 -0.23
N GLY A 150 16.32 -0.33 -1.50
CA GLY A 150 15.50 -0.93 -2.57
C GLY A 150 14.03 -0.54 -2.56
N VAL A 151 13.57 0.34 -1.67
CA VAL A 151 12.20 0.86 -1.64
C VAL A 151 12.16 2.25 -2.27
N ARG A 152 11.16 2.50 -3.09
CA ARG A 152 10.82 3.79 -3.68
C ARG A 152 9.43 4.19 -3.23
N VAL A 153 9.28 5.44 -2.80
CA VAL A 153 8.00 6.04 -2.40
C VAL A 153 7.77 7.28 -3.25
N GLU A 154 6.67 7.29 -4.01
CA GLU A 154 6.25 8.41 -4.85
C GLU A 154 4.74 8.63 -4.70
N ASP A 155 4.33 9.84 -4.35
CA ASP A 155 2.92 10.21 -4.16
C ASP A 155 2.11 9.16 -3.35
N GLU A 156 2.69 8.68 -2.22
CA GLU A 156 2.16 7.64 -1.33
C GLU A 156 2.20 6.21 -1.90
N ASN A 157 2.60 6.02 -3.17
CA ASN A 157 2.81 4.70 -3.74
C ASN A 157 4.16 4.13 -3.32
N VAL A 158 4.15 2.90 -2.84
CA VAL A 158 5.36 2.18 -2.41
C VAL A 158 5.67 1.10 -3.44
N SER A 159 6.91 1.09 -3.91
CA SER A 159 7.42 0.06 -4.81
C SER A 159 8.78 -0.46 -4.36
N VAL A 160 9.11 -1.68 -4.76
CA VAL A 160 10.43 -2.29 -4.54
C VAL A 160 11.11 -2.44 -5.91
N PHE A 161 12.34 -1.94 -6.01
CA PHE A 161 13.09 -1.91 -7.28
C PHE A 161 13.20 -3.29 -7.92
N GLY A 162 12.81 -3.37 -9.21
CA GLY A 162 12.80 -4.61 -9.99
C GLY A 162 11.71 -5.62 -9.60
N LYS A 163 10.89 -5.32 -8.57
CA LYS A 163 9.86 -6.24 -8.04
C LYS A 163 8.44 -5.66 -8.10
N GLY A 164 8.28 -4.34 -8.33
CA GLY A 164 6.99 -3.66 -8.38
C GLY A 164 6.38 -3.41 -7.00
N THR A 165 5.06 -3.36 -6.92
CA THR A 165 4.31 -3.06 -5.68
C THR A 165 4.39 -4.22 -4.69
N PRO A 166 4.93 -3.99 -3.45
CA PRO A 166 5.03 -5.02 -2.42
C PRO A 166 3.70 -5.27 -1.73
N LEU A 167 3.53 -6.46 -1.13
CA LEU A 167 2.57 -6.63 -0.06
C LEU A 167 3.11 -6.03 1.22
N ILE A 168 2.35 -5.16 1.88
CA ILE A 168 2.77 -4.51 3.12
C ILE A 168 1.97 -5.06 4.30
N TYR A 169 2.66 -5.40 5.37
CA TYR A 169 2.06 -5.89 6.61
C TYR A 169 2.47 -5.02 7.78
N ILE A 170 1.52 -4.68 8.65
CA ILE A 170 1.75 -4.01 9.95
C ILE A 170 1.39 -5.00 11.04
N ASN A 171 2.38 -5.45 11.83
CA ASN A 171 2.23 -6.46 12.89
C ASN A 171 1.61 -7.78 12.42
N GLY A 172 1.86 -8.18 11.17
CA GLY A 172 1.31 -9.39 10.56
C GLY A 172 -0.08 -9.18 9.92
N ARG A 173 -0.73 -8.06 10.14
CA ARG A 173 -1.94 -7.63 9.44
C ARG A 173 -1.57 -7.03 8.10
N LYS A 174 -2.19 -7.50 7.03
CA LYS A 174 -1.99 -6.91 5.71
C LYS A 174 -2.61 -5.52 5.62
N LEU A 175 -1.88 -4.63 4.98
CA LEU A 175 -2.34 -3.28 4.63
C LEU A 175 -3.27 -3.34 3.41
N THR A 176 -4.44 -2.73 3.51
CA THR A 176 -5.43 -2.59 2.42
C THR A 176 -5.53 -1.14 1.95
N ASP A 177 -5.27 -0.18 2.83
CA ASP A 177 -5.28 1.26 2.55
C ASP A 177 -3.85 1.84 2.70
N MET A 178 -3.25 2.33 1.61
CA MET A 178 -1.91 2.94 1.63
C MET A 178 -1.85 4.21 2.48
N GLY A 179 -2.96 4.92 2.64
CA GLY A 179 -3.07 6.06 3.54
C GLY A 179 -2.77 5.72 5.01
N GLU A 180 -2.89 4.45 5.43
CA GLU A 180 -2.48 4.02 6.78
C GLU A 180 -0.97 4.21 7.02
N LEU A 181 -0.13 4.11 5.99
CA LEU A 181 1.31 4.36 6.10
C LEU A 181 1.62 5.83 6.40
N SER A 182 0.87 6.74 5.79
CA SER A 182 1.04 8.18 6.07
C SER A 182 0.58 8.53 7.49
N ARG A 183 -0.31 7.74 8.07
CA ARG A 183 -0.85 7.91 9.44
C ARG A 183 0.01 7.26 10.52
N LEU A 184 0.71 6.17 10.20
CA LEU A 184 1.56 5.46 11.17
C LEU A 184 2.80 6.28 11.49
N SER A 185 2.92 6.72 12.75
CA SER A 185 4.06 7.50 13.20
C SER A 185 5.36 6.68 13.16
N SER A 186 6.44 7.29 12.65
CA SER A 186 7.77 6.68 12.71
C SER A 186 8.21 6.33 14.14
N LYS A 187 7.74 7.07 15.16
CA LYS A 187 8.00 6.78 16.58
C LYS A 187 7.35 5.48 17.07
N GLU A 188 6.31 5.03 16.41
CA GLU A 188 5.60 3.81 16.76
C GLU A 188 6.19 2.58 16.07
N ILE A 189 7.09 2.76 15.11
CA ILE A 189 7.72 1.67 14.37
C ILE A 189 8.93 1.13 15.19
N GLU A 190 8.93 -0.19 15.42
CA GLU A 190 10.05 -0.91 16.01
C GLU A 190 11.10 -1.25 14.95
N SER A 191 10.65 -1.85 13.85
CA SER A 191 11.51 -2.27 12.73
C SER A 191 10.71 -2.40 11.44
N VAL A 192 11.42 -2.33 10.31
CA VAL A 192 10.90 -2.63 8.98
C VAL A 192 11.74 -3.74 8.38
N GLU A 193 11.10 -4.77 7.82
CA GLU A 193 11.75 -5.84 7.07
C GLU A 193 11.27 -5.78 5.61
N VAL A 194 12.21 -5.74 4.67
CA VAL A 194 11.94 -5.75 3.23
C VAL A 194 12.38 -7.10 2.68
N LEU A 195 11.42 -7.96 2.31
CA LEU A 195 11.65 -9.25 1.68
C LEU A 195 11.59 -9.09 0.17
N ASN A 196 12.72 -9.18 -0.49
CA ASN A 196 12.81 -9.08 -1.95
C ASN A 196 12.47 -10.39 -2.67
N ASN A 197 12.47 -11.52 -1.95
CA ASN A 197 12.16 -12.85 -2.45
C ASN A 197 11.33 -13.61 -1.41
N PRO A 198 10.03 -13.31 -1.28
CA PRO A 198 9.16 -13.95 -0.29
C PRO A 198 8.96 -15.45 -0.59
N GLY A 199 8.98 -16.27 0.47
CA GLY A 199 8.88 -17.72 0.40
C GLY A 199 7.51 -18.25 -0.06
N ALA A 200 7.36 -19.56 -0.11
CA ALA A 200 6.20 -20.30 -0.66
C ALA A 200 4.86 -19.99 0.04
N ARG A 201 4.89 -19.52 1.29
CA ARG A 201 3.70 -19.07 2.05
C ARG A 201 2.94 -17.94 1.34
N TYR A 202 3.64 -17.09 0.60
CA TYR A 202 3.02 -15.99 -0.16
C TYR A 202 2.57 -16.48 -1.54
N SER A 203 1.54 -15.86 -2.10
CA SER A 203 1.07 -16.14 -3.47
C SER A 203 2.25 -16.14 -4.46
N ALA A 204 2.19 -16.98 -5.48
CA ALA A 204 3.21 -17.02 -6.52
C ALA A 204 3.34 -15.67 -7.27
N GLU A 205 2.35 -14.81 -7.23
CA GLU A 205 2.40 -13.45 -7.79
C GLU A 205 3.10 -12.42 -6.88
N THR A 206 3.39 -12.77 -5.63
CA THR A 206 4.04 -11.86 -4.68
C THR A 206 5.55 -11.83 -4.92
N LYS A 207 6.06 -10.75 -5.52
CA LYS A 207 7.49 -10.57 -5.82
C LYS A 207 8.26 -9.92 -4.67
N SER A 208 7.57 -9.18 -3.77
CA SER A 208 8.19 -8.54 -2.60
C SER A 208 7.17 -8.34 -1.47
N VAL A 209 7.68 -8.28 -0.24
CA VAL A 209 6.88 -8.07 0.97
C VAL A 209 7.58 -7.08 1.89
N ILE A 210 6.85 -6.16 2.50
CA ILE A 210 7.34 -5.27 3.55
C ILE A 210 6.60 -5.59 4.85
N LEU A 211 7.35 -5.91 5.90
CA LEU A 211 6.83 -6.19 7.24
C LEU A 211 7.19 -5.05 8.17
N ILE A 212 6.19 -4.30 8.61
CA ILE A 212 6.35 -3.22 9.60
C ILE A 212 5.95 -3.77 10.96
N LYS A 213 6.89 -3.77 11.90
CA LYS A 213 6.64 -4.11 13.29
C LYS A 213 6.56 -2.85 14.12
N THR A 214 5.47 -2.68 14.87
CA THR A 214 5.30 -1.51 15.72
C THR A 214 5.65 -1.81 17.18
N ILE A 215 6.01 -0.77 17.93
CA ILE A 215 6.26 -0.86 19.35
C ILE A 215 4.92 -1.14 20.03
N ARG A 216 4.84 -2.29 20.72
CA ARG A 216 3.65 -2.64 21.49
C ARG A 216 3.55 -1.73 22.70
N LYS A 217 2.56 -0.87 22.73
CA LYS A 217 2.13 -0.18 23.95
C LYS A 217 0.97 -0.99 24.54
N SER A 218 1.14 -1.54 25.71
CA SER A 218 0.07 -2.14 26.49
C SER A 218 -0.73 -1.01 27.13
N GLY A 219 -2.00 -0.89 26.85
CA GLY A 219 -2.91 0.09 27.46
C GLY A 219 -4.33 -0.43 27.33
N GLU A 220 -5.11 -0.24 28.35
CA GLU A 220 -6.57 -0.43 28.36
C GLU A 220 -7.24 0.93 28.12
N GLY A 221 -8.50 0.91 27.69
CA GLY A 221 -9.29 2.11 27.46
C GLY A 221 -9.23 2.64 26.03
N LEU A 222 -9.63 3.88 25.87
CA LEU A 222 -9.72 4.55 24.58
C LEU A 222 -8.38 5.16 24.16
N SER A 223 -8.02 4.95 22.91
CA SER A 223 -6.88 5.56 22.25
C SER A 223 -7.26 6.01 20.84
N GLY A 224 -6.51 6.93 20.26
CA GLY A 224 -6.80 7.35 18.91
C GLY A 224 -5.84 8.39 18.36
N SER A 225 -6.08 8.74 17.11
CA SER A 225 -5.36 9.80 16.40
C SER A 225 -6.28 10.55 15.45
N ALA A 226 -5.97 11.82 15.23
CA ALA A 226 -6.53 12.62 14.16
C ALA A 226 -5.40 13.25 13.37
N GLN A 227 -5.51 13.26 12.04
CA GLN A 227 -4.51 13.82 11.13
C GLN A 227 -5.19 14.61 10.02
N SER A 228 -4.56 15.73 9.65
CA SER A 228 -4.87 16.52 8.47
C SER A 228 -3.59 16.64 7.64
N VAL A 229 -3.71 16.50 6.32
CA VAL A 229 -2.65 16.69 5.35
C VAL A 229 -3.15 17.65 4.28
N SER A 230 -2.65 18.89 4.31
CA SER A 230 -2.95 19.91 3.33
C SER A 230 -1.82 19.97 2.30
N ARG A 231 -2.16 19.89 1.02
CA ARG A 231 -1.23 19.99 -0.10
C ARG A 231 -1.59 21.19 -0.98
N LEU A 232 -0.66 22.07 -1.18
CA LEU A 232 -0.76 23.20 -2.09
C LEU A 232 0.25 23.04 -3.25
N ALA A 233 -0.27 22.82 -4.44
CA ALA A 233 0.50 22.78 -5.68
C ALA A 233 -0.14 23.76 -6.66
N HIS A 234 -0.52 23.36 -7.89
CA HIS A 234 -1.36 24.19 -8.75
C HIS A 234 -2.74 24.44 -8.10
N TYR A 235 -3.29 23.39 -7.48
CA TYR A 235 -4.53 23.43 -6.71
C TYR A 235 -4.31 22.95 -5.28
N PHE A 236 -5.25 23.31 -4.41
CA PHE A 236 -5.33 22.79 -3.04
C PHE A 236 -5.97 21.41 -3.01
N SER A 237 -5.39 20.53 -2.18
CA SER A 237 -5.93 19.19 -1.88
C SER A 237 -5.81 18.95 -0.38
N GLU A 238 -6.74 18.18 0.18
CA GLU A 238 -6.82 17.93 1.62
C GLU A 238 -7.15 16.46 1.90
N SER A 239 -6.51 15.88 2.91
CA SER A 239 -6.81 14.56 3.43
C SER A 239 -6.99 14.65 4.94
N GLY A 240 -8.11 14.13 5.44
CA GLY A 240 -8.46 14.07 6.85
C GLY A 240 -8.63 12.62 7.31
N ASN A 241 -8.06 12.28 8.46
CA ASN A 241 -8.21 10.96 9.05
C ASN A 241 -8.49 11.03 10.54
N VAL A 242 -9.40 10.17 11.02
CA VAL A 242 -9.63 9.89 12.45
C VAL A 242 -9.60 8.39 12.66
N ALA A 243 -8.82 7.91 13.63
CA ALA A 243 -8.75 6.51 14.01
C ALA A 243 -8.93 6.38 15.52
N LEU A 244 -9.79 5.46 15.94
CA LEU A 244 -10.12 5.19 17.33
C LEU A 244 -9.93 3.70 17.61
N ASN A 245 -9.49 3.38 18.82
CA ASN A 245 -9.34 2.02 19.30
C ASN A 245 -9.73 1.97 20.78
N TYR A 246 -10.66 1.09 21.13
CA TYR A 246 -11.07 0.84 22.50
C TYR A 246 -10.75 -0.59 22.90
N ARG A 247 -9.99 -0.72 23.98
CA ARG A 247 -9.58 -2.01 24.52
C ARG A 247 -10.11 -2.21 25.92
N HIS A 248 -10.73 -3.34 26.12
CA HIS A 248 -11.18 -3.78 27.43
C HIS A 248 -10.98 -5.28 27.60
N ASN A 249 -10.17 -5.68 28.56
CA ASN A 249 -9.79 -7.07 28.80
C ASN A 249 -9.27 -7.77 27.52
N ASN A 250 -9.99 -8.80 27.06
CA ASN A 250 -9.64 -9.62 25.91
C ASN A 250 -10.22 -9.11 24.59
N ILE A 251 -10.98 -8.03 24.61
CA ILE A 251 -11.64 -7.45 23.43
C ILE A 251 -10.97 -6.13 23.06
N ASP A 252 -10.80 -5.96 21.77
CA ASP A 252 -10.24 -4.75 21.16
C ASP A 252 -11.15 -4.37 19.97
N VAL A 253 -11.82 -3.23 20.06
CA VAL A 253 -12.73 -2.70 19.02
C VAL A 253 -12.06 -1.47 18.43
N PHE A 254 -12.01 -1.39 17.11
CA PHE A 254 -11.36 -0.30 16.41
C PHE A 254 -12.17 0.15 15.19
N GLY A 255 -11.92 1.39 14.79
CA GLY A 255 -12.44 1.93 13.55
C GLY A 255 -11.64 3.13 13.09
N SER A 256 -11.67 3.39 11.79
CA SER A 256 -11.12 4.61 11.21
C SER A 256 -12.01 5.15 10.10
N LEU A 257 -11.91 6.45 9.88
CA LEU A 257 -12.51 7.17 8.76
C LEU A 257 -11.42 8.02 8.11
N ASN A 258 -11.24 7.83 6.81
CA ASN A 258 -10.40 8.66 5.96
C ASN A 258 -11.26 9.34 4.90
N VAL A 259 -11.05 10.64 4.70
CA VAL A 259 -11.73 11.44 3.68
C VAL A 259 -10.67 12.21 2.93
N ASP A 260 -10.64 12.05 1.60
CA ASP A 260 -9.69 12.71 0.73
C ASP A 260 -10.43 13.57 -0.29
N TYR A 261 -9.93 14.79 -0.48
CA TYR A 261 -10.26 15.66 -1.61
C TYR A 261 -8.99 15.96 -2.38
N SER A 262 -8.97 15.64 -3.65
CA SER A 262 -7.83 15.88 -4.53
C SER A 262 -8.25 16.66 -5.76
N LYS A 263 -7.57 17.78 -6.02
CA LYS A 263 -7.63 18.49 -7.29
C LYS A 263 -6.21 18.69 -7.79
N ARG A 264 -5.94 18.26 -9.02
CA ARG A 264 -4.59 18.25 -9.58
C ARG A 264 -4.56 18.89 -10.96
N TYR A 265 -3.36 19.16 -11.43
CA TYR A 265 -3.04 19.65 -12.76
C TYR A 265 -2.01 18.73 -13.39
N GLN A 266 -2.20 18.40 -14.66
CA GLN A 266 -1.22 17.66 -15.44
C GLN A 266 -1.06 18.33 -16.81
N ASP A 267 0.18 18.49 -17.24
CA ASP A 267 0.56 19.03 -18.55
C ASP A 267 1.32 17.94 -19.31
N GLN A 268 0.87 17.65 -20.52
CA GLN A 268 1.42 16.59 -21.35
C GLN A 268 1.64 17.11 -22.76
N ARG A 269 2.77 16.76 -23.34
CA ARG A 269 3.09 17.00 -24.75
C ARG A 269 3.53 15.69 -25.36
N SER A 270 3.08 15.44 -26.59
CA SER A 270 3.48 14.25 -27.32
C SER A 270 3.71 14.55 -28.79
N THR A 271 4.56 13.72 -29.36
CA THR A 271 4.70 13.60 -30.81
C THR A 271 4.61 12.12 -31.15
N THR A 272 3.52 11.76 -31.86
CA THR A 272 3.34 10.40 -32.36
C THR A 272 3.71 10.40 -33.83
N THR A 273 4.62 9.51 -34.23
CA THR A 273 4.97 9.29 -35.64
C THR A 273 4.48 7.93 -36.04
N ILE A 274 3.66 7.86 -37.13
CA ILE A 274 3.07 6.62 -37.67
C ILE A 274 3.53 6.48 -39.12
N ASP A 275 4.14 5.33 -39.44
CA ASP A 275 4.52 4.93 -40.81
C ASP A 275 3.42 4.04 -41.38
N PHE A 276 2.70 4.54 -42.37
CA PHE A 276 1.57 3.86 -42.94
C PHE A 276 1.56 3.96 -44.48
N ASN A 277 1.72 2.86 -45.19
CA ASN A 277 1.65 2.78 -46.65
C ASN A 277 2.58 3.73 -47.42
N ARG A 278 3.82 3.99 -46.89
CA ARG A 278 4.83 4.95 -47.38
C ARG A 278 4.54 6.40 -47.03
N ASP A 279 3.46 6.68 -46.37
CA ASP A 279 3.14 7.98 -45.79
C ASP A 279 3.54 8.05 -44.33
N VAL A 280 4.04 9.21 -43.90
CA VAL A 280 4.43 9.44 -42.50
C VAL A 280 3.47 10.45 -41.89
N TYR A 281 2.65 9.98 -40.95
CA TYR A 281 1.82 10.83 -40.11
C TYR A 281 2.63 11.31 -38.91
N SER A 282 2.59 12.59 -38.60
CA SER A 282 3.16 13.17 -37.39
C SER A 282 2.07 13.93 -36.63
N LEU A 283 1.68 13.38 -35.47
CA LEU A 283 0.66 13.94 -34.59
C LEU A 283 1.36 14.68 -33.48
N LYS A 284 1.19 16.00 -33.40
CA LYS A 284 1.76 16.85 -32.34
C LYS A 284 0.65 17.32 -31.43
N SER A 285 0.66 16.82 -30.19
CA SER A 285 -0.40 17.05 -29.21
C SER A 285 0.09 17.78 -27.99
N ASP A 286 -0.59 18.85 -27.61
CA ASP A 286 -0.50 19.55 -26.33
C ASP A 286 -1.79 19.28 -25.55
N MET A 287 -1.69 18.67 -24.35
CA MET A 287 -2.83 18.26 -23.54
C MET A 287 -2.70 18.78 -22.12
N THR A 288 -3.78 19.33 -21.59
CA THR A 288 -3.91 19.73 -20.18
C THR A 288 -5.04 18.93 -19.52
N ILE A 289 -4.76 18.35 -18.35
CA ILE A 289 -5.67 17.44 -17.64
C ILE A 289 -5.95 17.98 -16.24
N PHE A 290 -7.21 18.01 -15.84
CA PHE A 290 -7.71 18.51 -14.54
C PHE A 290 -8.47 17.42 -13.77
N PRO A 291 -7.78 16.45 -13.15
CA PRO A 291 -8.45 15.45 -12.33
C PRO A 291 -8.88 16.06 -11.00
N VAL A 292 -10.13 15.79 -10.62
CA VAL A 292 -10.70 16.18 -9.33
C VAL A 292 -11.53 15.03 -8.79
N GLY A 293 -11.42 14.75 -7.50
CA GLY A 293 -12.20 13.69 -6.88
C GLY A 293 -12.21 13.78 -5.36
N SER A 294 -13.22 13.13 -4.81
CA SER A 294 -13.31 12.87 -3.38
C SER A 294 -13.43 11.37 -3.15
N SER A 295 -12.73 10.87 -2.16
CA SER A 295 -12.86 9.47 -1.73
C SER A 295 -13.01 9.39 -0.22
N TYR A 296 -13.63 8.31 0.22
CA TYR A 296 -13.73 7.99 1.63
C TYR A 296 -13.45 6.50 1.83
N THR A 297 -12.74 6.19 2.89
CA THR A 297 -12.51 4.83 3.37
C THR A 297 -12.89 4.78 4.84
N ALA A 298 -13.77 3.85 5.20
CA ALA A 298 -14.12 3.58 6.59
C ALA A 298 -13.81 2.12 6.89
N ASP A 299 -13.15 1.86 8.00
CA ASP A 299 -12.98 0.51 8.50
C ASP A 299 -13.43 0.39 9.95
N MET A 300 -13.98 -0.77 10.28
CA MET A 300 -14.31 -1.13 11.65
C MET A 300 -14.02 -2.61 11.87
N GLY A 301 -13.67 -2.94 13.07
CA GLY A 301 -13.42 -4.32 13.40
C GLY A 301 -13.30 -4.56 14.89
N PHE A 302 -13.30 -5.84 15.21
CA PHE A 302 -13.01 -6.27 16.56
C PHE A 302 -12.01 -7.42 16.57
N ASN A 303 -11.35 -7.58 17.68
CA ASN A 303 -10.41 -8.62 17.92
C ASN A 303 -10.68 -9.19 19.32
N TRP A 304 -10.85 -10.50 19.42
CA TRP A 304 -11.12 -11.20 20.64
C TRP A 304 -10.02 -12.20 20.93
N GLN A 305 -9.25 -11.94 21.97
CA GLN A 305 -8.28 -12.88 22.50
C GLN A 305 -9.01 -13.84 23.45
N VAL A 306 -9.50 -14.97 22.92
CA VAL A 306 -10.30 -15.95 23.68
C VAL A 306 -9.51 -16.41 24.90
N ASP A 307 -8.23 -16.75 24.69
CA ASP A 307 -7.27 -17.10 25.73
C ASP A 307 -5.83 -16.75 25.29
N LYS A 308 -4.81 -17.23 26.02
CA LYS A 308 -3.39 -16.98 25.70
C LYS A 308 -2.96 -17.52 24.33
N ASN A 309 -3.66 -18.53 23.84
CA ASN A 309 -3.32 -19.29 22.64
C ASN A 309 -4.21 -18.94 21.45
N ASN A 310 -5.44 -18.50 21.70
CA ASN A 310 -6.49 -18.37 20.70
C ASN A 310 -6.89 -16.91 20.50
N THR A 311 -6.89 -16.46 19.26
CA THR A 311 -7.34 -15.12 18.86
C THR A 311 -8.25 -15.23 17.64
N PHE A 312 -9.37 -14.55 17.69
CA PHE A 312 -10.33 -14.41 16.59
C PHE A 312 -10.54 -12.93 16.30
N GLY A 313 -10.80 -12.55 15.05
CA GLY A 313 -11.13 -11.19 14.69
C GLY A 313 -11.89 -11.09 13.38
N VAL A 314 -12.63 -9.98 13.26
CA VAL A 314 -13.37 -9.59 12.06
C VAL A 314 -13.08 -8.14 11.76
N LYS A 315 -12.86 -7.83 10.48
CA LYS A 315 -12.72 -6.47 9.96
C LYS A 315 -13.68 -6.30 8.78
N TYR A 316 -14.39 -5.21 8.77
CA TYR A 316 -15.15 -4.73 7.62
C TYR A 316 -14.55 -3.44 7.12
N GLU A 317 -14.34 -3.33 5.82
CA GLU A 317 -13.83 -2.14 5.14
C GLU A 317 -14.84 -1.72 4.06
N PHE A 318 -15.06 -0.43 4.00
CA PHE A 318 -15.98 0.24 3.12
C PHE A 318 -15.25 1.39 2.44
N GLN A 319 -15.21 1.40 1.10
CA GLN A 319 -14.54 2.44 0.34
C GLN A 319 -15.44 2.92 -0.80
N GLY A 320 -15.43 4.22 -1.06
CA GLY A 320 -16.15 4.80 -2.18
C GLY A 320 -15.51 6.08 -2.71
N SER A 321 -15.76 6.35 -3.99
CA SER A 321 -15.38 7.58 -4.67
C SER A 321 -16.53 8.01 -5.60
N PRO A 322 -17.53 8.74 -5.07
CA PRO A 322 -18.76 9.02 -5.80
C PRO A 322 -18.61 10.05 -6.91
N ASN A 323 -17.58 10.89 -6.85
CA ASN A 323 -17.44 12.06 -7.72
C ASN A 323 -16.00 12.24 -8.22
N SER A 324 -15.42 11.20 -8.82
CA SER A 324 -14.14 11.36 -9.53
C SER A 324 -14.42 11.76 -10.97
N LYS A 325 -13.86 12.88 -11.39
CA LYS A 325 -13.97 13.38 -12.77
C LYS A 325 -12.64 13.97 -13.23
N SER A 326 -12.47 14.02 -14.53
CA SER A 326 -11.28 14.61 -15.15
C SER A 326 -11.67 15.23 -16.48
N ASP A 327 -11.34 16.49 -16.66
CA ASP A 327 -11.50 17.21 -17.92
C ASP A 327 -10.14 17.29 -18.60
N TRP A 328 -10.08 16.88 -19.86
CA TRP A 328 -8.88 16.90 -20.70
C TRP A 328 -9.11 17.83 -21.87
N TYR A 329 -8.23 18.77 -22.07
CA TYR A 329 -8.23 19.69 -23.22
C TYR A 329 -6.96 19.38 -24.02
N GLN A 330 -7.15 18.90 -25.25
CA GLN A 330 -6.06 18.52 -26.15
C GLN A 330 -6.19 19.25 -27.47
N GLN A 331 -5.09 19.83 -27.93
CA GLN A 331 -4.94 20.33 -29.27
C GLN A 331 -3.96 19.43 -30.02
N GLU A 332 -4.35 18.95 -31.18
CA GLU A 332 -3.55 18.03 -31.98
C GLU A 332 -3.44 18.48 -33.42
N LYS A 333 -2.18 18.64 -33.88
CA LYS A 333 -1.85 18.94 -35.26
C LYS A 333 -1.46 17.67 -36.00
N VAL A 334 -2.22 17.35 -37.04
CA VAL A 334 -1.99 16.20 -37.90
C VAL A 334 -1.21 16.63 -39.13
N LEU A 335 0.00 16.14 -39.29
CA LEU A 335 0.84 16.39 -40.46
C LEU A 335 0.99 15.08 -41.25
N LEU A 336 0.84 15.14 -42.56
CA LEU A 336 1.12 14.06 -43.49
C LEU A 336 2.32 14.46 -44.36
N ASN A 337 3.39 13.67 -44.31
CA ASN A 337 4.65 13.96 -45.03
C ASN A 337 5.15 15.40 -44.78
N SER A 338 4.94 15.93 -43.57
CA SER A 338 5.25 17.28 -43.08
C SER A 338 4.26 18.38 -43.45
N ASP A 339 3.25 18.11 -44.26
CA ASP A 339 2.20 19.06 -44.62
C ASP A 339 1.03 18.97 -43.64
N LEU A 340 0.59 20.12 -43.10
CA LEU A 340 -0.54 20.17 -42.17
C LEU A 340 -1.83 19.75 -42.87
N GLN A 341 -2.47 18.68 -42.38
CA GLN A 341 -3.72 18.13 -42.87
C GLN A 341 -4.91 18.55 -42.02
N ASP A 342 -4.74 18.61 -40.71
CA ASP A 342 -5.81 18.91 -39.77
C ASP A 342 -5.27 19.56 -38.50
N ASP A 343 -6.09 20.36 -37.83
CA ASP A 343 -5.89 20.87 -36.47
C ASP A 343 -7.15 20.51 -35.70
N ILE A 344 -7.00 19.65 -34.69
CA ILE A 344 -8.12 19.01 -33.99
C ILE A 344 -8.08 19.43 -32.53
N ASP A 345 -9.19 19.97 -32.04
CA ASP A 345 -9.39 20.23 -30.62
C ASP A 345 -10.27 19.13 -30.02
N TYR A 346 -9.74 18.46 -28.99
CA TYR A 346 -10.48 17.46 -28.23
C TYR A 346 -10.81 18.02 -26.84
N HIS A 347 -12.06 17.81 -26.41
CA HIS A 347 -12.46 17.98 -25.02
C HIS A 347 -13.01 16.66 -24.50
N THR A 348 -12.25 16.00 -23.66
CA THR A 348 -12.64 14.72 -23.05
C THR A 348 -13.09 14.94 -21.62
N HIS A 349 -14.31 14.52 -21.31
CA HIS A 349 -14.85 14.50 -19.97
C HIS A 349 -14.95 13.06 -19.45
N TRP A 350 -14.19 12.76 -18.43
CA TRP A 350 -14.23 11.49 -17.70
C TRP A 350 -14.99 11.64 -16.40
N LYS A 351 -15.90 10.72 -16.12
CA LYS A 351 -16.57 10.60 -14.83
C LYS A 351 -16.50 9.16 -14.37
N ARG A 352 -15.92 8.96 -13.20
CA ARG A 352 -15.86 7.64 -12.57
C ARG A 352 -16.58 7.66 -11.24
N GLU A 353 -17.54 6.77 -11.09
CA GLU A 353 -18.28 6.51 -9.87
C GLU A 353 -17.87 5.14 -9.33
N THR A 354 -17.09 5.11 -8.27
CA THR A 354 -16.87 3.88 -7.51
C THR A 354 -17.97 3.77 -6.48
N MET A 355 -18.93 2.88 -6.75
CA MET A 355 -19.92 2.49 -5.75
C MET A 355 -19.21 1.80 -4.59
N PRO A 356 -19.82 1.78 -3.39
CA PRO A 356 -19.12 1.23 -2.23
C PRO A 356 -18.50 -0.13 -2.51
N LEU A 357 -17.20 -0.19 -2.29
CA LEU A 357 -16.45 -1.42 -2.17
C LEU A 357 -16.68 -1.95 -0.75
N HIS A 358 -16.90 -3.25 -0.64
CA HIS A 358 -17.09 -3.95 0.61
C HIS A 358 -16.03 -5.06 0.70
N LEU A 359 -15.21 -5.03 1.75
CA LEU A 359 -14.26 -6.08 2.07
C LEU A 359 -14.49 -6.54 3.50
N ILE A 360 -14.80 -7.82 3.67
CA ILE A 360 -14.91 -8.46 4.98
C ILE A 360 -13.75 -9.44 5.12
N ASN A 361 -12.96 -9.29 6.17
CA ASN A 361 -11.93 -10.26 6.54
C ASN A 361 -12.26 -10.87 7.90
N MET A 362 -12.19 -12.20 8.00
CA MET A 362 -12.31 -12.96 9.24
C MET A 362 -11.06 -13.79 9.43
N TYR A 363 -10.51 -13.80 10.64
CA TYR A 363 -9.35 -14.63 10.92
C TYR A 363 -9.44 -15.35 12.25
N TYR A 364 -8.73 -16.47 12.32
CA TYR A 364 -8.42 -17.22 13.53
C TYR A 364 -6.91 -17.47 13.61
N LEU A 365 -6.33 -17.29 14.80
CA LEU A 365 -4.95 -17.66 15.12
C LEU A 365 -4.93 -18.51 16.37
N GLY A 366 -4.30 -19.69 16.27
CA GLY A 366 -4.06 -20.60 17.39
C GLY A 366 -2.57 -20.85 17.56
N ASN A 367 -2.06 -20.84 18.81
CA ASN A 367 -0.68 -21.18 19.14
C ASN A 367 -0.66 -22.16 20.30
N PHE A 368 -0.29 -23.43 20.03
CA PHE A 368 -0.33 -24.53 20.99
C PHE A 368 1.05 -25.16 21.08
N ASN A 369 1.82 -24.79 22.09
CA ASN A 369 3.19 -25.25 22.30
C ASN A 369 4.06 -25.01 21.03
N ARG A 370 4.32 -26.05 20.24
CA ARG A 370 5.14 -26.01 19.00
C ARG A 370 4.32 -25.81 17.73
N TRP A 371 2.99 -25.85 17.82
CA TRP A 371 2.08 -25.71 16.70
C TRP A 371 1.53 -24.29 16.60
N SER A 372 1.43 -23.79 15.38
CA SER A 372 0.70 -22.57 15.07
C SER A 372 -0.32 -22.82 13.96
N PHE A 373 -1.48 -22.22 14.11
CA PHE A 373 -2.59 -22.32 13.15
C PHE A 373 -3.00 -20.90 12.75
N SER A 374 -3.20 -20.66 11.47
CA SER A 374 -3.83 -19.44 11.00
C SER A 374 -4.83 -19.75 9.91
N LEU A 375 -6.03 -19.17 10.03
CA LEU A 375 -7.08 -19.23 9.02
C LEU A 375 -7.52 -17.80 8.73
N ASN A 376 -7.61 -17.44 7.46
CA ASN A 376 -8.12 -16.16 6.99
C ASN A 376 -9.14 -16.39 5.89
N ASN A 377 -10.25 -15.66 5.93
CA ASN A 377 -11.29 -15.71 4.92
C ASN A 377 -11.67 -14.29 4.54
N ASP A 378 -11.76 -14.03 3.24
CA ASP A 378 -12.13 -12.73 2.68
C ASP A 378 -13.37 -12.86 1.80
N TYR A 379 -14.24 -11.89 1.90
CA TYR A 379 -15.28 -11.62 0.92
C TYR A 379 -15.14 -10.20 0.42
N TYR A 380 -15.03 -10.05 -0.89
CA TYR A 380 -14.88 -8.77 -1.59
C TYR A 380 -16.01 -8.57 -2.58
N PHE A 381 -16.52 -7.34 -2.62
CA PHE A 381 -17.53 -6.91 -3.60
C PHE A 381 -17.28 -5.46 -3.99
N SER A 382 -17.27 -5.16 -5.30
CA SER A 382 -17.21 -3.79 -5.81
C SER A 382 -18.02 -3.61 -7.09
N LYS A 383 -18.43 -2.36 -7.33
CA LYS A 383 -19.02 -1.90 -8.60
C LYS A 383 -18.37 -0.58 -8.98
N ASN A 384 -18.04 -0.45 -10.26
CA ASN A 384 -17.53 0.79 -10.83
C ASN A 384 -18.35 1.13 -12.06
N LYS A 385 -18.61 2.42 -12.26
CA LYS A 385 -19.17 2.98 -13.46
C LYS A 385 -18.22 4.06 -13.97
N THR A 386 -17.87 3.99 -15.23
CA THR A 386 -17.05 5.01 -15.90
C THR A 386 -17.79 5.51 -17.13
N ASP A 387 -18.00 6.82 -17.18
CA ASP A 387 -18.53 7.53 -18.34
C ASP A 387 -17.38 8.32 -18.98
N GLN A 388 -17.21 8.21 -20.28
CA GLN A 388 -16.29 9.03 -21.07
C GLN A 388 -17.06 9.70 -22.19
N ASN A 389 -16.91 11.00 -22.32
CA ASN A 389 -17.50 11.79 -23.40
C ASN A 389 -16.38 12.61 -24.04
N ILE A 390 -16.21 12.49 -25.34
CA ILE A 390 -15.21 13.19 -26.14
C ILE A 390 -15.94 14.05 -27.15
N LEU A 391 -15.63 15.34 -27.17
CA LEU A 391 -16.00 16.26 -28.24
C LEU A 391 -14.76 16.51 -29.10
N GLU A 392 -14.86 16.22 -30.37
CA GLU A 392 -13.80 16.38 -31.35
C GLU A 392 -14.20 17.45 -32.37
N ASN A 393 -13.43 18.53 -32.47
CA ASN A 393 -13.59 19.61 -33.42
C ASN A 393 -12.42 19.61 -34.40
N SER A 394 -12.68 19.26 -35.65
CA SER A 394 -11.70 19.16 -36.73
C SER A 394 -11.77 20.37 -37.64
N SER A 395 -10.62 21.00 -37.90
CA SER A 395 -10.55 22.14 -38.84
C SER A 395 -10.75 21.73 -40.31
N SER A 396 -10.39 20.49 -40.67
CA SER A 396 -10.50 19.99 -42.05
C SER A 396 -11.92 19.64 -42.45
N VAL A 397 -12.75 19.17 -41.51
CA VAL A 397 -14.14 18.72 -41.77
C VAL A 397 -15.17 19.77 -41.34
N ASN A 398 -14.76 20.71 -40.49
CA ASN A 398 -15.62 21.77 -39.92
C ASN A 398 -16.90 21.21 -39.26
N THR A 399 -16.80 20.07 -38.60
CA THR A 399 -17.89 19.40 -37.88
C THR A 399 -17.43 19.00 -36.49
N GLU A 400 -18.34 19.10 -35.53
CA GLU A 400 -18.14 18.56 -34.19
C GLU A 400 -18.64 17.10 -34.18
N THR A 401 -17.78 16.19 -33.69
CA THR A 401 -18.13 14.80 -33.49
C THR A 401 -18.14 14.51 -31.99
N ALA A 402 -19.25 13.93 -31.49
CA ALA A 402 -19.36 13.49 -30.10
C ALA A 402 -19.21 11.96 -30.06
N ILE A 403 -18.32 11.49 -29.19
CA ILE A 403 -18.05 10.07 -28.96
C ILE A 403 -18.24 9.80 -27.46
N SER A 404 -19.09 8.84 -27.14
CA SER A 404 -19.41 8.49 -25.76
C SER A 404 -19.17 7.00 -25.50
N SER A 405 -18.63 6.67 -24.36
CA SER A 405 -18.54 5.30 -23.89
C SER A 405 -18.93 5.17 -22.42
N LEU A 406 -19.51 4.03 -22.08
CA LEU A 406 -19.99 3.70 -20.75
C LEU A 406 -19.48 2.33 -20.34
N ASN A 407 -18.73 2.26 -19.24
CA ASN A 407 -18.23 1.01 -18.70
C ASN A 407 -18.84 0.71 -17.32
N HIS A 408 -19.42 -0.48 -17.18
CA HIS A 408 -19.93 -1.02 -15.92
C HIS A 408 -19.15 -2.26 -15.52
N VAL A 409 -18.43 -2.19 -14.41
CA VAL A 409 -17.67 -3.31 -13.88
C VAL A 409 -18.23 -3.75 -12.54
N ARG A 410 -18.46 -5.04 -12.38
CA ARG A 410 -18.85 -5.66 -11.10
C ARG A 410 -17.91 -6.81 -10.77
N ASN A 411 -17.35 -6.77 -9.54
CA ASN A 411 -16.45 -7.78 -9.05
C ASN A 411 -17.01 -8.43 -7.77
N LYS A 412 -16.86 -9.75 -7.67
CA LYS A 412 -17.07 -10.54 -6.45
C LYS A 412 -15.89 -11.46 -6.27
N MET A 413 -15.44 -11.64 -5.05
CA MET A 413 -14.38 -12.58 -4.74
C MET A 413 -14.62 -13.21 -3.35
N LEU A 414 -14.36 -14.51 -3.27
CA LEU A 414 -14.24 -15.25 -2.03
C LEU A 414 -12.83 -15.82 -1.95
N ALA A 415 -12.17 -15.68 -0.80
CA ALA A 415 -10.86 -16.27 -0.60
C ALA A 415 -10.73 -16.91 0.79
N SER A 416 -9.97 -17.99 0.86
CA SER A 416 -9.66 -18.71 2.09
C SER A 416 -8.19 -19.14 2.09
N LYS A 417 -7.50 -18.92 3.21
CA LYS A 417 -6.10 -19.32 3.40
C LYS A 417 -5.89 -19.92 4.78
N GLY A 418 -5.44 -21.17 4.81
CA GLY A 418 -5.08 -21.88 6.03
C GLY A 418 -3.58 -22.21 6.06
N VAL A 419 -2.94 -21.99 7.21
CA VAL A 419 -1.52 -22.33 7.43
C VAL A 419 -1.37 -23.04 8.76
N VAL A 420 -0.65 -24.14 8.76
CA VAL A 420 -0.21 -24.88 9.93
C VAL A 420 1.30 -24.82 10.01
N GLY A 421 1.83 -24.34 11.11
CA GLY A 421 3.25 -24.28 11.39
C GLY A 421 3.64 -25.21 12.54
N TYR A 422 4.84 -25.77 12.46
CA TYR A 422 5.45 -26.56 13.52
C TYR A 422 6.89 -26.10 13.75
N ALA A 423 7.22 -25.74 14.99
CA ALA A 423 8.53 -25.21 15.35
C ALA A 423 9.27 -26.15 16.32
N LEU A 424 10.45 -26.62 15.88
CA LEU A 424 11.48 -27.22 16.73
C LEU A 424 12.59 -26.17 16.92
N ASP A 425 13.53 -26.43 17.83
CA ASP A 425 14.60 -25.48 18.19
C ASP A 425 15.39 -24.99 16.96
N LYS A 426 15.67 -25.86 16.01
CA LYS A 426 16.47 -25.58 14.82
C LYS A 426 15.70 -25.68 13.51
N ILE A 427 14.47 -26.20 13.53
CA ILE A 427 13.68 -26.45 12.32
C ILE A 427 12.29 -25.83 12.50
N LYS A 428 11.88 -25.02 11.53
CA LYS A 428 10.52 -24.49 11.44
C LYS A 428 9.93 -24.94 10.11
N THR A 429 8.74 -25.56 10.18
CA THR A 429 8.02 -26.00 8.99
C THR A 429 6.66 -25.34 8.93
N GLU A 430 6.21 -25.05 7.72
CA GLU A 430 4.85 -24.56 7.45
C GLU A 430 4.27 -25.33 6.27
N VAL A 431 3.01 -25.72 6.38
CA VAL A 431 2.19 -26.22 5.29
C VAL A 431 0.88 -25.45 5.25
N GLY A 432 0.33 -25.27 4.07
CA GLY A 432 -0.91 -24.53 3.97
C GLY A 432 -1.57 -24.65 2.61
N TYR A 433 -2.76 -24.08 2.55
CA TYR A 433 -3.55 -23.95 1.34
C TYR A 433 -4.01 -22.49 1.15
N GLU A 434 -4.38 -22.16 -0.08
CA GLU A 434 -5.05 -20.92 -0.44
C GLU A 434 -6.05 -21.23 -1.58
N TYR A 435 -7.27 -20.75 -1.42
CA TYR A 435 -8.32 -20.84 -2.43
C TYR A 435 -8.86 -19.45 -2.72
N THR A 436 -9.03 -19.11 -3.98
CA THR A 436 -9.72 -17.90 -4.42
C THR A 436 -10.70 -18.23 -5.54
N ASN A 437 -11.90 -17.66 -5.44
CA ASN A 437 -12.92 -17.70 -6.48
C ASN A 437 -13.28 -16.25 -6.83
N THR A 438 -13.15 -15.88 -8.08
CA THR A 438 -13.41 -14.54 -8.62
C THR A 438 -14.46 -14.60 -9.69
N ASP A 439 -15.44 -13.68 -9.62
CA ASP A 439 -16.50 -13.47 -10.62
C ASP A 439 -16.46 -11.98 -11.01
N ARG A 440 -16.06 -11.69 -12.26
CA ARG A 440 -15.99 -10.34 -12.81
C ARG A 440 -16.87 -10.21 -14.02
N LYS A 441 -17.78 -9.24 -14.01
CA LYS A 441 -18.54 -8.81 -15.18
C LYS A 441 -18.11 -7.41 -15.60
N ASP A 442 -17.93 -7.22 -16.90
CA ASP A 442 -17.44 -5.99 -17.51
C ASP A 442 -18.27 -5.72 -18.77
N ASN A 443 -19.19 -4.76 -18.68
CA ASN A 443 -20.06 -4.37 -19.77
C ASN A 443 -19.64 -2.99 -20.29
N PHE A 444 -19.19 -2.94 -21.55
CA PHE A 444 -18.67 -1.75 -22.20
C PHE A 444 -19.55 -1.40 -23.41
N LEU A 445 -20.12 -0.21 -23.37
CA LEU A 445 -21.01 0.31 -24.38
C LEU A 445 -20.36 1.51 -25.07
N ASN A 446 -20.31 1.49 -26.39
CA ASN A 446 -19.94 2.61 -27.25
C ASN A 446 -21.17 3.17 -27.91
N ASP A 447 -21.37 4.48 -27.85
CA ASP A 447 -22.44 5.17 -28.54
C ASP A 447 -21.98 5.54 -29.97
N GLY A 448 -22.91 5.52 -30.94
CA GLY A 448 -22.67 5.98 -32.32
C GLY A 448 -22.07 4.95 -33.27
N ASN A 449 -21.98 3.66 -32.93
CA ASN A 449 -21.48 2.56 -33.78
C ASN A 449 -20.07 2.71 -34.35
N LEU A 450 -19.24 3.61 -33.76
CA LEU A 450 -17.86 3.77 -34.18
C LEU A 450 -17.00 2.56 -33.77
N LEU A 451 -17.23 2.05 -32.57
CA LEU A 451 -16.54 0.89 -32.00
C LEU A 451 -17.57 -0.14 -31.49
N PRO A 452 -17.24 -1.43 -31.47
CA PRO A 452 -18.12 -2.45 -30.97
C PRO A 452 -18.38 -2.35 -29.48
N ASN A 453 -19.57 -2.74 -29.04
CA ASN A 453 -19.88 -3.00 -27.63
C ASN A 453 -19.28 -4.34 -27.21
N SER A 454 -19.01 -4.50 -25.92
CA SER A 454 -18.58 -5.80 -25.37
C SER A 454 -19.26 -6.10 -24.04
N ASP A 455 -19.56 -7.36 -23.80
CA ASP A 455 -20.06 -7.88 -22.52
C ASP A 455 -19.21 -9.09 -22.11
N ASN A 456 -18.27 -8.84 -21.21
CA ASN A 456 -17.28 -9.82 -20.78
C ASN A 456 -17.62 -10.35 -19.39
N HIS A 457 -17.51 -11.66 -19.20
CA HIS A 457 -17.66 -12.29 -17.91
C HIS A 457 -16.50 -13.26 -17.68
N ILE A 458 -15.70 -13.03 -16.63
CA ILE A 458 -14.57 -13.88 -16.27
C ILE A 458 -14.86 -14.54 -14.93
N LYS A 459 -14.79 -15.87 -14.90
CA LYS A 459 -14.83 -16.67 -13.68
C LYS A 459 -13.48 -17.34 -13.50
N GLU A 460 -12.85 -17.11 -12.36
CA GLU A 460 -11.54 -17.68 -12.09
C GLU A 460 -11.50 -18.37 -10.73
N ASP A 461 -11.10 -19.63 -10.73
CA ASP A 461 -10.80 -20.42 -9.55
C ASP A 461 -9.30 -20.68 -9.46
N ASN A 462 -8.70 -20.38 -8.32
CA ASN A 462 -7.32 -20.69 -8.05
C ASN A 462 -7.19 -21.46 -6.74
N ILE A 463 -6.63 -22.66 -6.82
CA ILE A 463 -6.33 -23.53 -5.68
C ILE A 463 -4.82 -23.65 -5.57
N ALA A 464 -4.28 -23.38 -4.39
CA ALA A 464 -2.86 -23.51 -4.12
C ALA A 464 -2.61 -24.34 -2.85
N ALA A 465 -1.53 -25.13 -2.89
CA ALA A 465 -0.97 -25.81 -1.72
C ALA A 465 0.51 -25.48 -1.63
N PHE A 466 1.03 -25.31 -0.41
CA PHE A 466 2.44 -25.00 -0.21
C PHE A 466 3.01 -25.68 1.03
N ALA A 467 4.31 -25.92 0.97
CA ALA A 467 5.10 -26.39 2.09
C ALA A 467 6.44 -25.65 2.12
N SER A 468 6.94 -25.36 3.31
CA SER A 468 8.27 -24.76 3.49
C SER A 468 8.93 -25.26 4.77
N ALA A 469 10.25 -25.27 4.77
CA ALA A 469 11.06 -25.61 5.93
C ALA A 469 12.22 -24.63 6.04
N THR A 470 12.50 -24.17 7.26
CA THR A 470 13.65 -23.33 7.60
C THR A 470 14.49 -24.07 8.63
N ILE A 471 15.79 -24.23 8.35
CA ILE A 471 16.76 -24.96 9.20
C ILE A 471 17.85 -24.00 9.62
N THR A 472 18.07 -23.87 10.93
CA THR A 472 19.18 -23.09 11.50
C THR A 472 20.43 -23.98 11.62
N LEU A 473 21.49 -23.64 10.89
CA LEU A 473 22.76 -24.35 10.81
C LEU A 473 23.86 -23.52 11.49
N GLY A 474 23.91 -23.55 12.81
CA GLY A 474 24.81 -22.70 13.60
C GLY A 474 24.45 -21.22 13.47
N LYS A 475 25.25 -20.45 12.75
CA LYS A 475 24.99 -19.01 12.44
C LYS A 475 24.36 -18.82 11.06
N SER A 476 24.20 -19.88 10.27
CA SER A 476 23.61 -19.87 8.94
C SER A 476 22.17 -20.36 8.98
N GLU A 477 21.37 -19.96 8.01
CA GLU A 477 19.97 -20.37 7.88
C GLU A 477 19.71 -20.81 6.44
N LEU A 478 19.10 -21.98 6.27
CA LEU A 478 18.63 -22.51 5.00
C LEU A 478 17.11 -22.59 5.04
N SER A 479 16.45 -21.93 4.09
CA SER A 479 15.01 -22.01 3.89
C SER A 479 14.72 -22.58 2.50
N ALA A 480 13.85 -23.58 2.43
CA ALA A 480 13.36 -24.16 1.17
C ALA A 480 11.84 -24.23 1.22
N GLY A 481 11.20 -24.02 0.09
CA GLY A 481 9.76 -24.12 -0.03
C GLY A 481 9.31 -24.42 -1.45
N VAL A 482 8.13 -24.97 -1.57
CA VAL A 482 7.46 -25.19 -2.84
C VAL A 482 5.99 -24.83 -2.72
N ARG A 483 5.49 -24.17 -3.75
CA ARG A 483 4.06 -23.86 -3.89
C ARG A 483 3.57 -24.45 -5.21
N TYR A 484 2.47 -25.16 -5.18
CA TYR A 484 1.72 -25.61 -6.35
C TYR A 484 0.48 -24.76 -6.50
N GLU A 485 0.19 -24.26 -7.69
CA GLU A 485 -1.04 -23.55 -8.03
C GLU A 485 -1.73 -24.21 -9.22
N HIS A 486 -3.04 -24.37 -9.09
CA HIS A 486 -3.94 -24.80 -10.15
C HIS A 486 -5.00 -23.72 -10.34
N THR A 487 -4.97 -23.08 -11.51
CA THR A 487 -5.87 -21.99 -11.87
C THR A 487 -6.71 -22.40 -13.08
N VAL A 488 -8.01 -22.19 -12.99
CA VAL A 488 -8.96 -22.31 -14.08
C VAL A 488 -9.62 -20.95 -14.26
N SER A 489 -9.55 -20.40 -15.45
CA SER A 489 -10.14 -19.10 -15.81
C SER A 489 -11.01 -19.29 -17.04
N ASP A 490 -12.34 -19.19 -16.87
CA ASP A 490 -13.31 -19.27 -17.93
C ASP A 490 -13.69 -17.87 -18.38
N TYR A 491 -13.56 -17.61 -19.68
CA TYR A 491 -13.87 -16.34 -20.32
C TYR A 491 -15.13 -16.48 -21.14
N TYR A 492 -16.12 -15.63 -20.88
CA TYR A 492 -17.37 -15.55 -21.62
C TYR A 492 -17.47 -14.18 -22.28
N GLU A 493 -17.97 -14.16 -23.51
CA GLU A 493 -18.34 -12.97 -24.24
C GLU A 493 -19.80 -13.13 -24.69
N ASN A 494 -20.65 -12.14 -24.37
CA ASN A 494 -22.11 -12.21 -24.59
C ASN A 494 -22.74 -13.52 -24.04
N ASP A 495 -22.35 -13.88 -22.80
CA ASP A 495 -22.73 -15.12 -22.09
C ASP A 495 -22.31 -16.45 -22.79
N GLN A 496 -21.50 -16.40 -23.86
CA GLN A 496 -20.94 -17.58 -24.53
C GLN A 496 -19.50 -17.84 -24.08
N LEU A 497 -19.21 -19.11 -23.71
CA LEU A 497 -17.86 -19.52 -23.34
C LEU A 497 -16.92 -19.49 -24.57
N ILE A 498 -15.86 -18.68 -24.48
CA ILE A 498 -14.82 -18.59 -25.49
C ILE A 498 -13.63 -19.43 -25.07
N LYS A 499 -13.51 -20.64 -25.65
CA LYS A 499 -12.48 -21.62 -25.25
C LYS A 499 -11.06 -21.14 -25.51
N GLU A 500 -10.84 -20.40 -26.59
CA GLU A 500 -9.53 -19.86 -26.98
C GLU A 500 -9.02 -18.80 -25.99
N GLN A 501 -9.91 -18.12 -25.29
CA GLN A 501 -9.61 -17.10 -24.29
C GLN A 501 -9.63 -17.65 -22.86
N SER A 502 -10.19 -18.85 -22.66
CA SER A 502 -10.19 -19.56 -21.39
C SER A 502 -8.83 -20.21 -21.12
N ARG A 503 -8.43 -20.30 -19.85
CA ARG A 503 -7.08 -20.73 -19.45
C ARG A 503 -7.13 -21.75 -18.33
N LYS A 504 -6.18 -22.69 -18.37
CA LYS A 504 -5.94 -23.66 -17.32
C LYS A 504 -4.44 -23.83 -17.08
N TYR A 505 -3.99 -23.56 -15.86
CA TYR A 505 -2.60 -23.65 -15.48
C TYR A 505 -2.43 -24.58 -14.29
N SER A 506 -1.32 -25.37 -14.31
CA SER A 506 -0.86 -26.20 -13.18
C SER A 506 0.64 -26.04 -13.10
N ARG A 507 1.12 -25.34 -12.05
CA ARG A 507 2.55 -24.99 -11.99
C ARG A 507 3.11 -25.09 -10.57
N PHE A 508 4.39 -25.43 -10.48
CA PHE A 508 5.17 -25.40 -9.24
C PHE A 508 6.06 -24.17 -9.19
N TYR A 509 6.13 -23.57 -8.00
CA TYR A 509 6.92 -22.37 -7.74
C TYR A 509 7.87 -22.66 -6.56
N PRO A 510 9.08 -23.19 -6.81
CA PRO A 510 10.09 -23.43 -5.80
C PRO A 510 10.73 -22.14 -5.32
N THR A 511 11.16 -22.14 -4.05
CA THR A 511 11.92 -21.07 -3.40
C THR A 511 13.05 -21.69 -2.59
N LEU A 512 14.24 -21.07 -2.64
CA LEU A 512 15.41 -21.45 -1.85
C LEU A 512 16.10 -20.18 -1.36
N ASP A 513 16.44 -20.12 -0.08
CA ASP A 513 17.25 -19.06 0.53
C ASP A 513 18.32 -19.69 1.41
N PHE A 514 19.56 -19.25 1.23
CA PHE A 514 20.68 -19.61 2.09
C PHE A 514 21.39 -18.36 2.58
N SER A 515 21.29 -18.09 3.87
CA SER A 515 21.89 -16.94 4.54
C SER A 515 23.03 -17.39 5.46
N PHE A 516 24.20 -16.75 5.36
CA PHE A 516 25.38 -17.15 6.10
C PHE A 516 26.30 -15.94 6.41
N PRO A 517 26.98 -15.93 7.56
CA PRO A 517 27.96 -14.93 7.90
C PRO A 517 29.37 -15.33 7.41
N ILE A 518 30.13 -14.34 6.94
CA ILE A 518 31.59 -14.46 6.74
C ILE A 518 32.24 -13.33 7.59
N LYS A 519 32.92 -13.69 8.67
CA LYS A 519 33.48 -12.72 9.65
C LYS A 519 32.37 -11.79 10.15
N GLN A 520 32.43 -10.51 9.81
CA GLN A 520 31.47 -9.46 10.22
C GLN A 520 30.42 -9.13 9.13
N ALA A 521 30.54 -9.73 7.96
CA ALA A 521 29.61 -9.55 6.87
C ALA A 521 28.59 -10.70 6.84
N ASN A 522 27.35 -10.38 6.43
CA ASN A 522 26.31 -11.38 6.19
C ASN A 522 26.01 -11.43 4.69
N PHE A 523 25.83 -12.62 4.18
CA PHE A 523 25.50 -12.89 2.80
C PHE A 523 24.23 -13.72 2.70
N SER A 524 23.49 -13.57 1.60
CA SER A 524 22.43 -14.50 1.23
C SER A 524 22.42 -14.77 -0.28
N ILE A 525 22.05 -15.99 -0.64
CA ILE A 525 21.81 -16.44 -2.01
C ILE A 525 20.37 -16.94 -2.03
N THR A 526 19.55 -16.37 -2.91
CA THR A 526 18.15 -16.72 -3.05
C THR A 526 17.83 -17.12 -4.49
N TYR A 527 17.00 -18.15 -4.63
CA TYR A 527 16.33 -18.49 -5.88
C TYR A 527 14.81 -18.51 -5.64
N THR A 528 14.06 -17.88 -6.53
CA THR A 528 12.59 -17.93 -6.49
C THR A 528 12.01 -18.07 -7.89
N ALA A 529 11.03 -18.96 -8.03
CA ALA A 529 10.13 -18.97 -9.18
C ALA A 529 8.82 -18.26 -8.78
N LYS A 530 8.37 -17.32 -9.60
CA LYS A 530 7.18 -16.50 -9.39
C LYS A 530 6.39 -16.37 -10.69
N THR A 531 5.13 -15.94 -10.60
CA THR A 531 4.30 -15.68 -11.78
C THR A 531 3.73 -14.26 -11.74
N ARG A 532 3.28 -13.77 -12.88
CA ARG A 532 2.37 -12.63 -13.02
C ARG A 532 1.25 -13.04 -13.96
N ARG A 533 0.05 -13.17 -13.45
CA ARG A 533 -1.15 -13.34 -14.28
C ARG A 533 -1.55 -11.96 -14.84
N PRO A 534 -2.08 -11.89 -16.07
CA PRO A 534 -2.63 -10.64 -16.59
C PRO A 534 -3.68 -10.07 -15.64
N THR A 535 -3.79 -8.74 -15.53
CA THR A 535 -4.93 -8.12 -14.86
C THR A 535 -6.20 -8.36 -15.67
N TYR A 536 -7.36 -8.25 -15.03
CA TYR A 536 -8.61 -8.45 -15.76
C TYR A 536 -8.87 -7.37 -16.82
N SER A 537 -8.34 -6.15 -16.61
CA SER A 537 -8.36 -5.11 -17.65
C SER A 537 -7.47 -5.45 -18.86
N GLN A 538 -6.31 -6.07 -18.62
CA GLN A 538 -5.45 -6.55 -19.71
C GLN A 538 -6.08 -7.70 -20.51
N LEU A 539 -6.99 -8.46 -19.91
CA LEU A 539 -7.75 -9.54 -20.56
C LEU A 539 -9.06 -9.06 -21.21
N SER A 540 -9.45 -7.80 -21.07
CA SER A 540 -10.69 -7.28 -21.62
C SER A 540 -10.63 -7.16 -23.14
N SER A 541 -11.74 -7.46 -23.84
CA SER A 541 -11.90 -7.20 -25.25
C SER A 541 -12.41 -5.77 -25.56
N ASN A 542 -12.67 -4.96 -24.52
CA ASN A 542 -13.15 -3.59 -24.66
C ASN A 542 -12.19 -2.76 -25.52
N ILE A 543 -12.71 -2.08 -26.55
CA ILE A 543 -11.94 -1.12 -27.35
C ILE A 543 -12.36 0.28 -26.92
N GLN A 544 -11.40 1.03 -26.37
CA GLN A 544 -11.59 2.41 -25.95
C GLN A 544 -11.06 3.35 -27.02
N TYR A 545 -11.80 4.39 -27.32
CA TYR A 545 -11.38 5.49 -28.17
C TYR A 545 -10.62 6.52 -27.30
N ASP A 546 -9.38 6.84 -27.67
CA ASP A 546 -8.61 7.92 -27.04
C ASP A 546 -8.64 9.18 -27.93
N ASP A 547 -8.30 9.02 -29.21
CA ASP A 547 -8.38 10.02 -30.26
C ASP A 547 -8.57 9.33 -31.62
N ARG A 548 -8.66 10.12 -32.71
CA ARG A 548 -8.88 9.63 -34.07
C ARG A 548 -7.84 8.62 -34.55
N PHE A 549 -6.63 8.65 -34.00
CA PHE A 549 -5.47 7.84 -34.42
C PHE A 549 -5.03 6.85 -33.37
N THR A 550 -5.70 6.82 -32.20
CA THR A 550 -5.27 5.99 -31.07
C THR A 550 -6.44 5.30 -30.38
N TYR A 551 -6.40 3.98 -30.33
CA TYR A 551 -7.33 3.15 -29.58
C TYR A 551 -6.57 2.35 -28.51
N GLU A 552 -7.25 2.00 -27.43
CA GLU A 552 -6.73 1.10 -26.39
C GLU A 552 -7.59 -0.17 -26.31
N GLN A 553 -6.94 -1.33 -26.17
CA GLN A 553 -7.61 -2.62 -25.97
C GLN A 553 -6.75 -3.54 -25.13
N GLY A 554 -7.35 -4.32 -24.24
CA GLY A 554 -6.69 -5.47 -23.64
C GLY A 554 -6.47 -6.59 -24.69
N ASN A 555 -5.88 -7.69 -24.24
CA ASN A 555 -5.66 -8.87 -25.07
C ASN A 555 -6.12 -10.12 -24.30
N PRO A 556 -7.31 -10.68 -24.61
CA PRO A 556 -7.81 -11.88 -23.94
C PRO A 556 -6.94 -13.13 -24.17
N LEU A 557 -6.02 -13.08 -25.13
CA LEU A 557 -5.11 -14.20 -25.44
C LEU A 557 -3.83 -14.23 -24.59
N LEU A 558 -3.63 -13.27 -23.67
CA LEU A 558 -2.43 -13.23 -22.82
C LEU A 558 -2.28 -14.47 -21.97
N ALA A 559 -1.07 -15.01 -21.94
CA ALA A 559 -0.64 -16.05 -21.04
C ALA A 559 0.01 -15.44 -19.77
N SER A 560 0.03 -16.21 -18.68
CA SER A 560 0.72 -15.82 -17.45
C SER A 560 2.24 -15.92 -17.62
N GLU A 561 2.98 -14.86 -17.29
CA GLU A 561 4.44 -14.88 -17.26
C GLU A 561 4.99 -15.69 -16.09
N VAL A 562 6.18 -16.24 -16.24
CA VAL A 562 6.92 -16.91 -15.18
C VAL A 562 8.28 -16.24 -15.02
N ASN A 563 8.61 -15.85 -13.79
CA ASN A 563 9.86 -15.21 -13.44
C ASN A 563 10.73 -16.16 -12.64
N HIS A 564 11.98 -16.33 -13.06
CA HIS A 564 13.02 -17.06 -12.33
C HIS A 564 14.07 -16.05 -11.88
N ASP A 565 14.15 -15.81 -10.56
CA ASP A 565 15.05 -14.82 -9.96
C ASP A 565 16.16 -15.51 -9.18
N ILE A 566 17.41 -15.14 -9.46
CA ILE A 566 18.58 -15.49 -8.63
C ILE A 566 19.12 -14.19 -8.07
N THR A 567 19.17 -14.07 -6.73
CA THR A 567 19.67 -12.89 -6.05
C THR A 567 20.81 -13.24 -5.11
N LEU A 568 21.92 -12.51 -5.22
CA LEU A 568 23.03 -12.51 -4.29
C LEU A 568 22.97 -11.19 -3.49
N SER A 569 23.00 -11.25 -2.17
CA SER A 569 23.02 -10.08 -1.30
C SER A 569 24.15 -10.16 -0.29
N GLY A 570 24.72 -9.01 0.04
CA GLY A 570 25.76 -8.87 1.05
C GLY A 570 25.58 -7.63 1.88
N MET A 571 25.85 -7.73 3.19
CA MET A 571 25.80 -6.63 4.13
C MET A 571 27.03 -6.59 5.02
N TYR A 572 27.69 -5.43 5.05
CA TYR A 572 28.80 -5.18 5.95
C TYR A 572 28.63 -3.80 6.61
N ARG A 573 28.41 -3.79 7.91
CA ARG A 573 28.16 -2.56 8.69
C ARG A 573 27.00 -1.73 8.11
N TRP A 574 27.33 -0.60 7.45
CA TRP A 574 26.39 0.36 6.86
C TRP A 574 26.34 0.27 5.33
N ILE A 575 26.97 -0.75 4.75
CA ILE A 575 27.00 -1.03 3.31
C ILE A 575 26.12 -2.24 3.02
N TYR A 576 25.17 -2.08 2.13
CA TYR A 576 24.38 -3.18 1.56
C TYR A 576 24.54 -3.21 0.05
N LEU A 577 24.76 -4.40 -0.49
CA LEU A 577 24.85 -4.66 -1.92
C LEU A 577 23.97 -5.86 -2.26
N SER A 578 23.22 -5.79 -3.35
CA SER A 578 22.58 -6.97 -3.95
C SER A 578 22.64 -6.92 -5.47
N ALA A 579 22.70 -8.11 -6.08
CA ALA A 579 22.63 -8.29 -7.51
C ALA A 579 21.59 -9.37 -7.83
N THR A 580 20.73 -9.11 -8.79
CA THR A 580 19.67 -10.05 -9.22
C THR A 580 19.75 -10.25 -10.73
N TYR A 581 19.74 -11.51 -11.13
CA TYR A 581 19.43 -11.93 -12.50
C TYR A 581 18.01 -12.47 -12.53
N GLN A 582 17.20 -12.00 -13.47
CA GLN A 582 15.82 -12.42 -13.68
C GLN A 582 15.62 -12.89 -15.11
N TYR A 583 15.15 -14.11 -15.26
CA TYR A 583 14.70 -14.67 -16.53
C TYR A 583 13.16 -14.66 -16.50
N VAL A 584 12.55 -13.87 -17.38
CA VAL A 584 11.11 -13.72 -17.52
C VAL A 584 10.63 -14.46 -18.75
N LYS A 585 9.93 -15.56 -18.56
CA LYS A 585 9.31 -16.34 -19.63
C LYS A 585 7.89 -15.83 -19.89
N ASP A 586 7.46 -15.79 -21.16
CA ASP A 586 6.14 -15.31 -21.60
C ASP A 586 5.85 -13.90 -21.05
N ALA A 587 6.87 -13.01 -21.09
CA ALA A 587 6.79 -11.67 -20.50
C ALA A 587 5.64 -10.85 -21.09
N ILE A 588 4.75 -10.35 -20.22
CA ILE A 588 3.64 -9.48 -20.63
C ILE A 588 4.17 -8.06 -20.80
N VAL A 589 4.11 -7.52 -22.00
CA VAL A 589 4.60 -6.19 -22.34
C VAL A 589 3.50 -5.39 -23.01
N GLY A 590 3.31 -4.14 -22.59
CA GLY A 590 2.46 -3.19 -23.31
C GLY A 590 3.16 -2.75 -24.58
N VAL A 591 2.47 -2.82 -25.70
CA VAL A 591 2.98 -2.46 -27.02
C VAL A 591 2.02 -1.53 -27.73
N VAL A 592 2.51 -0.85 -28.75
CA VAL A 592 1.69 -0.14 -29.70
C VAL A 592 1.84 -0.79 -31.06
N ASP A 593 0.74 -1.22 -31.63
CA ASP A 593 0.67 -1.90 -32.92
C ASP A 593 -0.36 -1.23 -33.83
N SER A 594 -0.53 -1.69 -35.05
CA SER A 594 -1.59 -1.20 -35.94
C SER A 594 -2.93 -1.80 -35.55
N TYR A 595 -3.97 -0.96 -35.49
CA TYR A 595 -5.36 -1.43 -35.30
C TYR A 595 -5.90 -2.13 -36.55
N SER A 596 -5.54 -1.61 -37.74
CA SER A 596 -5.98 -2.11 -39.02
C SER A 596 -4.87 -1.91 -40.06
N THR A 597 -4.86 -2.77 -41.08
CA THR A 597 -4.01 -2.59 -42.29
C THR A 597 -4.49 -1.46 -43.21
N ASP A 598 -5.71 -0.97 -43.00
CA ASP A 598 -6.41 -0.06 -43.95
C ASP A 598 -6.47 1.39 -43.41
N SER A 599 -5.97 1.63 -42.21
CA SER A 599 -5.99 2.96 -41.57
C SER A 599 -4.77 3.24 -40.70
N PRO A 600 -4.32 4.49 -40.57
CA PRO A 600 -3.19 4.88 -39.71
C PRO A 600 -3.58 4.95 -38.22
N ILE A 601 -4.41 4.01 -37.76
CA ILE A 601 -4.86 3.96 -36.36
C ILE A 601 -3.94 3.02 -35.57
N SER A 602 -3.43 3.52 -34.48
CA SER A 602 -2.57 2.79 -33.55
C SER A 602 -3.41 2.13 -32.47
N LEU A 603 -3.06 0.91 -32.09
CA LEU A 603 -3.66 0.15 -31.01
C LEU A 603 -2.67 -0.01 -29.86
N MET A 604 -2.96 0.60 -28.73
CA MET A 604 -2.25 0.32 -27.47
C MET A 604 -2.80 -0.97 -26.89
N THR A 605 -1.96 -2.01 -26.76
CA THR A 605 -2.37 -3.34 -26.29
C THR A 605 -1.25 -4.05 -25.55
N TYR A 606 -1.42 -5.34 -25.27
CA TYR A 606 -0.45 -6.16 -24.56
C TYR A 606 -0.15 -7.44 -25.35
N VAL A 607 1.10 -7.87 -25.29
CA VAL A 607 1.54 -9.13 -25.91
C VAL A 607 2.47 -9.92 -24.96
N ASN A 608 2.60 -11.23 -25.21
CA ASN A 608 3.61 -12.03 -24.54
C ASN A 608 4.89 -12.09 -25.41
N TYR A 609 5.99 -11.61 -24.86
CA TYR A 609 7.33 -11.91 -25.41
C TYR A 609 7.83 -13.24 -24.88
N ASN A 610 8.41 -14.07 -25.73
CA ASN A 610 8.87 -15.42 -25.37
C ASN A 610 9.76 -15.39 -24.11
N HIS A 611 10.76 -14.48 -24.07
CA HIS A 611 11.55 -14.25 -22.86
C HIS A 611 12.23 -12.88 -22.87
N ILE A 612 12.46 -12.35 -21.67
CA ILE A 612 13.26 -11.16 -21.41
C ILE A 612 14.25 -11.49 -20.28
N SER A 613 15.53 -11.22 -20.49
CA SER A 613 16.53 -11.25 -19.42
C SER A 613 16.65 -9.87 -18.81
N LYS A 614 16.49 -9.78 -17.49
CA LYS A 614 16.65 -8.53 -16.71
C LYS A 614 17.73 -8.74 -15.65
N TYR A 615 18.50 -7.70 -15.36
CA TYR A 615 19.49 -7.69 -14.31
C TYR A 615 19.44 -6.39 -13.53
N SER A 616 19.62 -6.50 -12.24
CA SER A 616 19.63 -5.34 -11.36
C SER A 616 20.73 -5.44 -10.31
N ALA A 617 21.27 -4.28 -9.93
CA ALA A 617 22.19 -4.16 -8.81
C ALA A 617 21.77 -3.00 -7.93
N LEU A 618 21.74 -3.22 -6.62
CA LEU A 618 21.40 -2.23 -5.60
C LEU A 618 22.59 -2.03 -4.69
N LEU A 619 23.07 -0.78 -4.56
CA LEU A 619 24.02 -0.35 -3.55
C LEU A 619 23.34 0.64 -2.60
N SER A 620 23.38 0.37 -1.30
CA SER A 620 22.92 1.30 -0.28
C SER A 620 24.04 1.58 0.73
N LEU A 621 24.38 2.86 0.84
CA LEU A 621 25.38 3.38 1.79
C LEU A 621 24.63 4.25 2.82
N SER A 622 24.67 3.87 4.11
CA SER A 622 23.93 4.57 5.16
C SER A 622 24.82 4.84 6.40
N PRO A 623 25.94 5.60 6.25
CA PRO A 623 26.77 5.98 7.37
C PRO A 623 26.02 6.94 8.29
N ARG A 624 26.53 7.10 9.50
CA ARG A 624 26.06 8.12 10.44
C ARG A 624 27.22 8.97 10.90
N ILE A 625 27.04 10.28 10.80
CA ILE A 625 28.06 11.28 11.16
C ILE A 625 27.42 12.22 12.19
N SER A 626 27.59 11.91 13.49
CA SER A 626 27.00 12.68 14.60
C SER A 626 25.46 12.80 14.47
N LYS A 627 24.94 14.02 14.31
CA LYS A 627 23.51 14.33 14.12
C LYS A 627 23.03 14.17 12.68
N TRP A 628 23.94 14.02 11.74
CA TRP A 628 23.65 13.86 10.30
C TRP A 628 23.65 12.38 9.91
N SER A 629 22.64 12.01 9.13
CA SER A 629 22.42 10.64 8.66
C SER A 629 22.21 10.65 7.14
N PRO A 630 23.32 10.77 6.36
CA PRO A 630 23.22 10.68 4.91
C PRO A 630 22.96 9.24 4.49
N ARG A 631 22.24 9.08 3.37
CA ARG A 631 22.04 7.79 2.73
C ARG A 631 22.10 7.96 1.21
N LEU A 632 22.93 7.15 0.58
CA LEU A 632 22.99 7.04 -0.87
C LEU A 632 22.47 5.66 -1.26
N ILE A 633 21.48 5.64 -2.15
CA ILE A 633 20.92 4.43 -2.74
C ILE A 633 21.09 4.55 -4.26
N LEU A 634 21.78 3.58 -4.85
CA LEU A 634 21.94 3.45 -6.29
C LEU A 634 21.32 2.14 -6.73
N ASN A 635 20.41 2.21 -7.71
CA ASN A 635 19.78 1.04 -8.31
C ASN A 635 20.05 1.04 -9.81
N TYR A 636 20.84 0.09 -10.26
CA TYR A 636 21.08 -0.18 -11.67
C TYR A 636 20.07 -1.20 -12.16
N LEU A 637 19.34 -0.87 -13.23
CA LEU A 637 18.41 -1.76 -13.92
C LEU A 637 18.84 -1.91 -15.36
N GLY A 638 18.99 -3.12 -15.81
CA GLY A 638 19.28 -3.46 -17.20
C GLY A 638 18.39 -4.59 -17.68
N GLN A 639 18.25 -4.65 -18.99
CA GLN A 639 17.49 -5.69 -19.69
C GLN A 639 18.19 -6.02 -21.01
N ASP A 640 17.81 -7.13 -21.62
CA ASP A 640 18.28 -7.48 -22.96
C ASP A 640 17.21 -8.27 -23.71
N PHE A 641 16.61 -7.63 -24.70
CA PHE A 641 15.74 -8.26 -25.67
C PHE A 641 15.60 -7.41 -26.94
N LYS A 642 14.99 -7.98 -27.97
CA LYS A 642 14.83 -7.33 -29.27
C LYS A 642 13.36 -7.09 -29.54
N ILE A 643 13.06 -5.92 -30.06
CA ILE A 643 11.76 -5.52 -30.57
C ILE A 643 11.84 -5.20 -32.07
N THR A 644 10.67 -5.08 -32.69
CA THR A 644 10.56 -4.42 -34.00
C THR A 644 10.01 -3.02 -33.74
N ALA A 645 10.73 -1.99 -34.13
CA ALA A 645 10.36 -0.60 -33.99
C ALA A 645 10.42 0.07 -35.36
N MET A 646 9.35 0.69 -35.83
CA MET A 646 9.25 1.31 -37.17
C MET A 646 9.79 0.39 -38.29
N GLY A 647 9.39 -0.89 -38.28
CA GLY A 647 9.82 -1.91 -39.21
C GLY A 647 11.25 -2.40 -39.06
N GLN A 648 12.06 -1.85 -38.16
CA GLN A 648 13.45 -2.20 -37.92
C GLN A 648 13.65 -2.96 -36.62
N LYS A 649 14.63 -3.89 -36.58
CA LYS A 649 15.00 -4.59 -35.34
C LYS A 649 15.83 -3.68 -34.46
N GLN A 650 15.33 -3.43 -33.25
CA GLN A 650 16.00 -2.63 -32.21
C GLN A 650 16.29 -3.51 -30.99
N ARG A 651 17.46 -3.33 -30.38
CA ARG A 651 17.82 -3.98 -29.13
C ARG A 651 17.60 -3.04 -27.97
N MET A 652 16.81 -3.48 -26.98
CA MET A 652 16.49 -2.76 -25.76
C MET A 652 17.44 -3.20 -24.65
N ASN A 653 18.57 -2.54 -24.52
CA ASN A 653 19.64 -2.92 -23.59
C ASN A 653 20.40 -1.75 -22.94
N ASN A 654 19.89 -0.52 -23.06
CA ASN A 654 20.46 0.62 -22.36
C ASN A 654 20.04 0.59 -20.88
N PRO A 655 20.98 0.54 -19.92
CA PRO A 655 20.61 0.47 -18.52
C PRO A 655 20.11 1.82 -17.98
N VAL A 656 19.26 1.76 -16.94
CA VAL A 656 18.81 2.92 -16.16
C VAL A 656 19.45 2.87 -14.78
N LEU A 657 20.04 3.99 -14.36
CA LEU A 657 20.50 4.18 -12.98
C LEU A 657 19.53 5.08 -12.24
N PHE A 658 18.84 4.55 -11.23
CA PHE A 658 18.08 5.33 -10.25
C PHE A 658 18.98 5.67 -9.07
N PHE A 659 18.89 6.90 -8.59
CA PHE A 659 19.67 7.38 -7.46
C PHE A 659 18.79 8.15 -6.47
N ASN A 660 18.99 7.87 -5.18
CA ASN A 660 18.37 8.60 -4.08
C ASN A 660 19.48 9.00 -3.11
N TYR A 661 19.71 10.30 -2.96
CA TYR A 661 20.60 10.85 -1.95
C TYR A 661 19.76 11.55 -0.89
N LEU A 662 19.55 10.88 0.23
CA LEU A 662 18.67 11.28 1.31
C LEU A 662 19.50 11.79 2.48
N ASN A 663 19.11 12.93 3.03
CA ASN A 663 19.79 13.55 4.16
C ASN A 663 18.80 13.84 5.27
N SER A 664 19.16 13.48 6.49
CA SER A 664 18.39 13.83 7.67
C SER A 664 19.32 14.35 8.76
N VAL A 665 18.96 15.50 9.33
CA VAL A 665 19.71 16.14 10.42
C VAL A 665 18.79 16.28 11.63
N ASN A 666 19.16 15.65 12.74
CA ASN A 666 18.48 15.80 14.01
C ASN A 666 19.03 17.04 14.76
N LEU A 667 18.20 18.08 14.87
CA LEU A 667 18.56 19.34 15.52
C LEU A 667 18.35 19.31 17.05
N GLY A 668 17.72 18.24 17.57
CA GLY A 668 17.33 18.13 18.99
C GLY A 668 15.99 18.79 19.31
N LYS A 669 15.52 18.66 20.56
CA LYS A 669 14.24 19.23 21.04
C LYS A 669 13.04 18.93 20.12
N GLY A 670 13.03 17.75 19.49
CA GLY A 670 11.95 17.31 18.58
C GLY A 670 11.98 17.92 17.18
N TRP A 671 13.03 18.65 16.80
CA TRP A 671 13.24 19.16 15.46
C TRP A 671 14.10 18.23 14.60
N SER A 672 13.71 18.01 13.36
CA SER A 672 14.56 17.42 12.31
C SER A 672 14.33 18.11 10.96
N VAL A 673 15.35 18.11 10.13
CA VAL A 673 15.33 18.65 8.77
C VAL A 673 15.80 17.57 7.82
N ASN A 674 15.11 17.43 6.70
CA ASN A 674 15.41 16.48 5.65
C ASN A 674 15.68 17.23 4.34
N GLY A 675 16.59 16.71 3.52
CA GLY A 675 16.87 17.24 2.19
C GLY A 675 17.26 16.09 1.26
N ASP A 676 16.54 15.91 0.16
CA ASP A 676 16.64 14.72 -0.68
C ASP A 676 16.83 15.11 -2.14
N VAL A 677 17.71 14.39 -2.82
CA VAL A 677 17.87 14.43 -4.29
C VAL A 677 17.52 13.04 -4.82
N ILE A 678 16.51 12.97 -5.68
CA ILE A 678 15.97 11.72 -6.21
C ILE A 678 15.90 11.84 -7.73
N GLY A 679 16.26 10.78 -8.46
CA GLY A 679 16.16 10.82 -9.92
C GLY A 679 16.62 9.54 -10.59
N HIS A 680 16.65 9.59 -11.92
CA HIS A 680 17.16 8.52 -12.76
C HIS A 680 17.81 9.06 -14.03
N THR A 681 18.73 8.27 -14.61
CA THR A 681 19.32 8.51 -15.93
C THR A 681 18.34 8.06 -17.02
N SER A 682 18.67 8.33 -18.26
CA SER A 682 18.00 7.69 -19.40
C SER A 682 18.32 6.22 -19.49
N GLY A 683 17.47 5.43 -20.18
CA GLY A 683 17.69 4.03 -20.50
C GLY A 683 16.40 3.28 -20.81
N ASP A 684 16.50 1.98 -21.09
CA ASP A 684 15.39 1.16 -21.56
C ASP A 684 14.65 0.44 -20.42
N MET A 685 13.33 0.52 -20.44
CA MET A 685 12.42 -0.26 -19.58
C MET A 685 11.31 -0.87 -20.45
N ASP A 686 11.34 -2.19 -20.61
CA ASP A 686 10.53 -2.94 -21.59
C ASP A 686 10.66 -2.33 -22.99
N VAL A 687 9.59 -1.88 -23.64
CA VAL A 687 9.63 -1.25 -24.98
C VAL A 687 9.77 0.28 -24.92
N VAL A 688 10.05 0.84 -23.76
CA VAL A 688 10.09 2.28 -23.51
C VAL A 688 11.53 2.73 -23.26
N TYR A 689 11.97 3.82 -23.90
CA TYR A 689 13.18 4.54 -23.54
C TYR A 689 12.83 5.71 -22.62
N LEU A 690 13.25 5.63 -21.35
CA LEU A 690 13.09 6.71 -20.38
C LEU A 690 14.09 7.83 -20.65
N LYS A 691 13.63 9.08 -20.60
CA LYS A 691 14.49 10.28 -20.55
C LYS A 691 14.84 10.61 -19.10
N PRO A 692 15.95 11.32 -18.81
CA PRO A 692 16.37 11.54 -17.42
C PRO A 692 15.39 12.45 -16.67
N SER A 693 15.21 12.17 -15.37
CA SER A 693 14.37 12.97 -14.47
C SER A 693 15.01 13.04 -13.08
N TRP A 694 14.85 14.19 -12.40
CA TRP A 694 15.33 14.36 -11.03
C TRP A 694 14.53 15.42 -10.29
N GLN A 695 14.55 15.38 -8.98
CA GLN A 695 13.92 16.37 -8.11
C GLN A 695 14.70 16.59 -6.82
N ILE A 696 14.54 17.77 -6.23
CA ILE A 696 15.04 18.12 -4.90
C ILE A 696 13.85 18.39 -4.01
N ASN A 697 13.84 17.74 -2.84
CA ASN A 697 12.84 17.90 -1.80
C ASN A 697 13.49 18.39 -0.52
N ILE A 698 12.78 19.23 0.24
CA ILE A 698 13.17 19.64 1.59
C ILE A 698 11.99 19.45 2.53
N GLY A 699 12.29 19.18 3.80
CA GLY A 699 11.27 19.00 4.82
C GLY A 699 11.77 19.33 6.21
N MET A 700 10.86 19.77 7.04
CA MET A 700 11.09 20.05 8.46
C MET A 700 10.01 19.39 9.28
N VAL A 701 10.42 18.71 10.35
CA VAL A 701 9.54 18.01 11.28
C VAL A 701 9.70 18.60 12.67
N LYS A 702 8.57 18.78 13.35
CA LYS A 702 8.52 19.15 14.78
C LYS A 702 7.59 18.21 15.54
N ASN A 703 8.11 17.66 16.63
CA ASN A 703 7.33 16.86 17.59
C ASN A 703 7.22 17.61 18.92
N ILE A 704 5.99 17.79 19.43
CA ILE A 704 5.71 18.44 20.73
C ILE A 704 4.68 17.60 21.47
N GLY A 705 5.10 16.86 22.50
CA GLY A 705 4.18 15.96 23.22
C GLY A 705 3.47 14.98 22.29
N ASN A 706 2.15 15.08 22.23
CA ASN A 706 1.26 14.25 21.38
C ASN A 706 1.06 14.81 19.97
N TRP A 707 1.60 15.99 19.68
CA TRP A 707 1.49 16.65 18.38
C TRP A 707 2.70 16.36 17.49
N PHE A 708 2.42 16.19 16.22
CA PHE A 708 3.39 16.07 15.13
C PHE A 708 3.05 17.10 14.06
N PHE A 709 4.05 17.85 13.64
CA PHE A 709 3.97 18.82 12.55
C PHE A 709 5.06 18.50 11.53
N GLN A 710 4.72 18.49 10.26
CA GLN A 710 5.66 18.35 9.16
C GLN A 710 5.31 19.35 8.07
N LEU A 711 6.29 20.15 7.67
CA LEU A 711 6.22 21.00 6.51
C LEU A 711 7.23 20.49 5.48
N SER A 712 6.81 20.23 4.26
CA SER A 712 7.69 19.75 3.19
C SER A 712 7.38 20.48 1.88
N ALA A 713 8.43 20.71 1.09
CA ALA A 713 8.34 21.20 -0.27
C ALA A 713 9.00 20.16 -1.20
N THR A 714 8.26 19.73 -2.20
CA THR A 714 8.69 18.73 -3.18
C THR A 714 8.97 19.39 -4.52
N ASP A 715 9.89 18.80 -5.29
CA ASP A 715 10.26 19.22 -6.64
C ASP A 715 10.49 20.74 -6.76
N LEU A 716 11.39 21.27 -5.92
CA LEU A 716 11.65 22.72 -5.80
C LEU A 716 11.89 23.40 -7.14
N PHE A 717 12.54 22.73 -8.08
CA PHE A 717 12.94 23.26 -9.37
C PHE A 717 12.01 22.89 -10.54
N LYS A 718 10.90 22.20 -10.28
CA LYS A 718 9.96 21.71 -11.31
C LYS A 718 10.67 20.83 -12.37
N THR A 719 11.52 19.92 -11.92
CA THR A 719 12.35 19.04 -12.77
C THR A 719 11.88 17.58 -12.78
N ALA A 720 10.94 17.19 -11.91
CA ALA A 720 10.33 15.87 -11.90
C ALA A 720 9.37 15.72 -13.10
N ARG A 721 9.93 15.37 -14.25
CA ARG A 721 9.22 15.17 -15.50
C ARG A 721 9.26 13.71 -15.86
N ASN A 722 8.12 13.14 -16.24
CA ASN A 722 8.05 11.78 -16.77
C ASN A 722 8.07 11.88 -18.30
N SER A 723 9.23 11.71 -18.90
CA SER A 723 9.43 11.83 -20.34
C SER A 723 9.98 10.52 -20.89
N MET A 724 9.39 10.04 -22.00
CA MET A 724 9.73 8.74 -22.55
C MET A 724 9.47 8.66 -24.05
N ILE A 725 10.11 7.70 -24.69
CA ILE A 725 9.80 7.28 -26.06
C ILE A 725 9.29 5.84 -25.98
N THR A 726 8.06 5.62 -26.46
CA THR A 726 7.51 4.26 -26.62
C THR A 726 7.69 3.82 -28.06
N TYR A 727 8.23 2.62 -28.24
CA TYR A 727 8.46 2.05 -29.56
C TYR A 727 7.39 1.03 -29.92
N GLY A 728 6.74 1.20 -31.04
CA GLY A 728 5.79 0.28 -31.66
C GLY A 728 6.26 -0.22 -33.02
N THR A 729 5.53 -1.17 -33.59
CA THR A 729 5.88 -1.81 -34.87
C THR A 729 5.88 -0.82 -36.03
N GLN A 730 4.87 0.06 -36.08
CA GLN A 730 4.67 1.08 -37.11
C GLN A 730 4.61 2.50 -36.56
N MET A 731 4.85 2.67 -35.24
CA MET A 731 4.80 3.98 -34.64
C MET A 731 5.83 4.19 -33.54
N THR A 732 6.12 5.45 -33.27
CA THR A 732 6.83 5.90 -32.06
C THR A 732 6.03 7.01 -31.38
N LEU A 733 6.00 6.99 -30.06
CA LEU A 733 5.38 8.03 -29.24
C LEU A 733 6.45 8.66 -28.35
N ASP A 734 6.86 9.90 -28.67
CA ASP A 734 7.69 10.71 -27.77
C ASP A 734 6.78 11.55 -26.88
N LYS A 735 6.81 11.27 -25.57
CA LYS A 735 5.92 11.87 -24.59
C LYS A 735 6.70 12.59 -23.51
N TRP A 736 6.27 13.79 -23.18
CA TRP A 736 6.67 14.56 -22.02
C TRP A 736 5.46 14.80 -21.13
N ASN A 737 5.62 14.56 -19.83
CA ASN A 737 4.54 14.71 -18.86
C ASN A 737 5.03 15.36 -17.56
N TYR A 738 4.25 16.32 -17.04
CA TYR A 738 4.42 16.95 -15.75
C TYR A 738 3.12 16.79 -14.93
N SER A 739 3.20 16.17 -13.76
CA SER A 739 2.03 15.79 -12.95
C SER A 739 1.97 16.54 -11.62
N ASP A 740 2.13 17.86 -11.64
CA ASP A 740 1.94 18.75 -10.47
C ASP A 740 2.82 18.35 -9.25
N SER A 741 4.07 17.93 -9.52
CA SER A 741 5.02 17.42 -8.53
C SER A 741 5.54 18.49 -7.55
N ARG A 742 5.60 19.76 -8.01
CA ARG A 742 6.03 20.89 -7.16
C ARG A 742 4.90 21.28 -6.21
N ALA A 743 5.06 20.95 -4.95
CA ALA A 743 4.02 21.18 -3.94
C ALA A 743 4.59 21.54 -2.58
N LEU A 744 3.83 22.31 -1.81
CA LEU A 744 4.01 22.50 -0.38
C LEU A 744 3.00 21.62 0.36
N ARG A 745 3.47 20.84 1.33
CA ARG A 745 2.62 19.93 2.12
C ARG A 745 2.79 20.25 3.60
N LEU A 746 1.66 20.44 4.30
CA LEU A 746 1.58 20.57 5.74
C LEU A 746 0.85 19.36 6.32
N THR A 747 1.50 18.63 7.22
CA THR A 747 0.87 17.55 7.97
C THR A 747 0.80 17.93 9.44
N ILE A 748 -0.40 17.82 10.01
CA ILE A 748 -0.66 18.01 11.45
C ILE A 748 -1.30 16.73 11.97
N ARG A 749 -0.73 16.14 13.02
CA ARG A 749 -1.29 14.95 13.68
C ARG A 749 -1.28 15.11 15.18
N TYR A 750 -2.39 14.72 15.78
CA TYR A 750 -2.53 14.56 17.22
C TYR A 750 -2.82 13.10 17.55
N SER A 751 -2.13 12.53 18.53
CA SER A 751 -2.34 11.15 18.97
C SER A 751 -2.44 11.11 20.49
N PHE A 752 -3.44 10.41 21.01
CA PHE A 752 -3.64 10.24 22.45
C PHE A 752 -3.67 8.77 22.83
N ASN A 753 -3.15 8.43 23.99
CA ASN A 753 -3.09 7.08 24.57
C ASN A 753 -2.55 5.99 23.62
N ALA A 754 -1.77 6.37 22.62
CA ALA A 754 -1.30 5.60 21.47
C ALA A 754 -1.19 4.07 21.74
N THR A 755 -2.29 3.34 21.55
CA THR A 755 -2.32 1.88 21.54
C THR A 755 -2.70 1.44 20.15
N ASN A 756 -1.91 0.54 19.56
CA ASN A 756 -2.24 -0.04 18.27
C ASN A 756 -3.31 -1.11 18.45
N ASN A 757 -4.24 -1.23 17.51
CA ASN A 757 -5.19 -2.33 17.51
C ASN A 757 -4.46 -3.68 17.44
N ARG A 758 -5.07 -4.74 17.99
CA ARG A 758 -4.51 -6.10 18.03
C ARG A 758 -4.91 -6.96 16.84
N TYR A 759 -5.60 -6.39 15.85
CA TYR A 759 -6.05 -7.11 14.68
C TYR A 759 -4.87 -7.72 13.92
N LYS A 760 -4.97 -9.03 13.60
CA LYS A 760 -3.89 -9.82 12.97
C LYS A 760 -4.33 -10.52 11.69
N GLY A 761 -5.51 -10.19 11.15
CA GLY A 761 -5.99 -10.77 9.90
C GLY A 761 -5.02 -10.44 8.75
N SER A 762 -4.67 -11.45 7.98
CA SER A 762 -3.82 -11.31 6.80
C SER A 762 -4.61 -11.74 5.57
N ASN A 763 -5.34 -10.85 4.94
CA ASN A 763 -6.23 -11.14 3.81
C ASN A 763 -5.78 -12.33 2.95
N ALA A 764 -6.69 -13.24 2.61
CA ALA A 764 -6.41 -14.44 1.84
C ALA A 764 -6.28 -14.12 0.33
N GLY A 765 -7.14 -13.22 -0.21
CA GLY A 765 -7.29 -13.02 -1.66
C GLY A 765 -6.69 -11.74 -2.23
N GLN A 766 -5.71 -11.12 -1.57
CA GLN A 766 -5.27 -9.77 -1.96
C GLN A 766 -4.66 -9.66 -3.37
N LYS A 767 -3.91 -10.64 -3.82
CA LYS A 767 -3.35 -10.58 -5.17
C LYS A 767 -4.43 -10.66 -6.25
N GLU A 768 -5.53 -11.33 -5.94
CA GLU A 768 -6.71 -11.30 -6.80
C GLU A 768 -7.38 -9.92 -6.77
N ILE A 769 -7.52 -9.30 -5.59
CA ILE A 769 -8.04 -7.93 -5.48
C ILE A 769 -7.18 -6.96 -6.30
N ASP A 770 -5.84 -7.06 -6.22
CA ASP A 770 -4.91 -6.22 -6.99
C ASP A 770 -5.11 -6.35 -8.52
N ARG A 771 -5.61 -7.50 -9.01
CA ARG A 771 -5.91 -7.75 -10.44
C ARG A 771 -7.26 -7.20 -10.89
N LEU A 772 -8.16 -6.90 -9.95
CA LEU A 772 -9.51 -6.39 -10.23
C LEU A 772 -9.55 -4.88 -10.53
N TYR A 773 -8.48 -4.16 -10.21
CA TYR A 773 -8.32 -2.72 -10.44
C TYR A 773 -7.78 -2.39 -11.83
#